data_2accd22ec03f90df2b342a73ef8a6e88
#
_entry.id   2accd22ec03f90df2b342a73ef8a6e88
#
_cell.length_a   1.000
_cell.length_b   1.000
_cell.length_c   1.000
_cell.angle_alpha   90.00
_cell.angle_beta   90.00
_cell.angle_gamma   90.00
#
_symmetry.space_group_name_H-M   'P 1'
#
loop_
_entity.id
_entity.type
_entity.pdbx_description
1 polymer ?
#
loop_
_entity_poly.entity_id
_entity_poly.type
_entity_poly.pdbx_seq_one_letter_code
_entity_poly.pdbx_strand_id
1 'polypeptide(L)'
;MPNFAARISAAAAARPGAPAIEKVLNDNSVETMTYGELEGLAGRVAAWLLGRGVAGGDRVAILADNDATWIAGYLGILRIGAVAVPLDTAYKTGQVRTVLEHAGARMLFTAAKYLETARAAIDCITGARPDLVLLSGSAPGIVDATAFTSTTPPPVRDLNADAPAVMLYTSGTTADPKGVVLTHANLDAEREGAFAVVRVTEDDAILGVLPLFHALAQMANLLLPLAVGARVVFLETVSSSALVGALNARGISIFACVPQFFYLIHTRITSEAMKKGSLARGFLRAAIAANVRLRDLTGLNPGKVLFGRIHRTLGARMRLFVTGGSKFDPAISRDLYGLGFTILNAYGLTETSGGATIVRPDDRFNASVGQPFPGVEVRILPRDSNSDQDSDGLDDGEVLIRGPILMREYFNRPDATAEALQDGWLHTGDLGRLDDKGRLFITGRKKEIIVLSSGKNLYPEEIEAHYRQSAFIKELCILGSSRPGEPAAERLHAVVVPDEAVLREKGVVNLRELIRFEIETLSVQLPSHKRILTYDISLEPLPRTTTGKIRRHEIQRTLGERAAARPNEAREESPEDRAWRISEGRGETLTFIATRLDRPDIRPDANLELDLGLDSMERVELLTVLEQRRGTHVLDAVRATIFTVRQLVEAVETAPAVARPGETPAVDSSSELPWDTLLSAPADKEIVRDLQRPKWFFYLAYYLVLRVARLMCKITPGFRVDGREHIPATGPCVISPNHQSYLDPFFLSAALPFSTVHQLFFVGATEYFQTPFSRWFARSVNLIPVDPDANLVNAMQAGAAGLRVNKILVLFPEGERSIDGDLKKLRKGASILSAHLDAPIVPVAIDGLYDLWPRGRPFNWRALFSRRHPIRIQFGPALTVRRGAYVEGTAALRDGIATMFTPMRRDA
;
A
#
# COMPACT_ATOMS: atom_id res chain seq x y z
N MET A 1 -14.64 -31.44 32.23
CA MET A 1 -13.69 -30.29 32.36
C MET A 1 -14.48 -28.98 32.49
N PRO A 2 -14.06 -28.02 33.33
CA PRO A 2 -14.74 -26.75 33.42
C PRO A 2 -14.64 -26.01 32.08
N ASN A 3 -15.77 -25.68 31.45
CA ASN A 3 -15.82 -24.86 30.27
C ASN A 3 -15.49 -23.36 30.59
N PHE A 4 -15.32 -22.52 29.58
CA PHE A 4 -14.97 -21.10 29.80
C PHE A 4 -15.99 -20.35 30.65
N ALA A 5 -17.29 -20.62 30.48
CA ALA A 5 -18.31 -20.01 31.33
C ALA A 5 -18.08 -20.35 32.81
N ALA A 6 -17.74 -21.61 33.15
CA ALA A 6 -17.40 -22.01 34.52
C ALA A 6 -16.13 -21.34 35.04
N ARG A 7 -15.08 -21.22 34.22
CA ARG A 7 -13.85 -20.53 34.59
C ARG A 7 -14.06 -19.06 34.88
N ILE A 8 -14.81 -18.36 34.01
CA ILE A 8 -15.13 -16.93 34.19
C ILE A 8 -16.04 -16.71 35.38
N SER A 9 -17.00 -17.62 35.58
CA SER A 9 -17.85 -17.61 36.78
C SER A 9 -17.03 -17.79 38.08
N ALA A 10 -16.02 -18.66 38.07
CA ALA A 10 -15.09 -18.83 39.19
C ALA A 10 -14.25 -17.55 39.43
N ALA A 11 -13.75 -16.92 38.39
CA ALA A 11 -13.04 -15.62 38.48
C ALA A 11 -13.97 -14.50 39.03
N ALA A 12 -15.23 -14.48 38.61
CA ALA A 12 -16.23 -13.55 39.12
C ALA A 12 -16.55 -13.78 40.59
N ALA A 13 -16.63 -15.04 41.04
CA ALA A 13 -16.81 -15.40 42.44
C ALA A 13 -15.62 -14.99 43.31
N ALA A 14 -14.39 -15.10 42.77
CA ALA A 14 -13.17 -14.75 43.50
C ALA A 14 -12.99 -13.20 43.59
N ARG A 15 -13.42 -12.45 42.60
CA ARG A 15 -13.18 -10.98 42.49
C ARG A 15 -14.41 -10.21 41.97
N PRO A 16 -15.56 -10.28 42.61
CA PRO A 16 -16.82 -9.73 42.07
C PRO A 16 -16.79 -8.22 41.81
N GLY A 17 -16.06 -7.48 42.63
CA GLY A 17 -15.93 -6.00 42.49
C GLY A 17 -14.82 -5.55 41.56
N ALA A 18 -14.00 -6.47 41.01
CA ALA A 18 -12.94 -6.10 40.09
C ALA A 18 -13.50 -5.73 38.69
N PRO A 19 -12.92 -4.75 37.98
CA PRO A 19 -13.33 -4.43 36.62
C PRO A 19 -13.02 -5.58 35.67
N ALA A 20 -14.03 -6.08 34.96
CA ALA A 20 -13.89 -7.11 33.95
C ALA A 20 -13.76 -6.47 32.57
N ILE A 21 -14.65 -5.53 32.28
CA ILE A 21 -14.74 -4.88 30.98
C ILE A 21 -14.81 -3.36 31.17
N GLU A 22 -14.01 -2.65 30.38
CA GLU A 22 -14.11 -1.20 30.24
C GLU A 22 -14.39 -0.86 28.76
N LYS A 23 -15.22 0.16 28.52
CA LYS A 23 -15.43 0.73 27.18
C LYS A 23 -15.10 2.21 27.24
N VAL A 24 -14.10 2.61 26.47
CA VAL A 24 -13.72 4.02 26.32
C VAL A 24 -14.57 4.62 25.22
N LEU A 25 -15.36 5.64 25.57
CA LEU A 25 -16.24 6.35 24.64
C LEU A 25 -15.48 7.47 23.91
N ASN A 26 -16.11 8.03 22.88
CA ASN A 26 -15.50 9.06 22.03
C ASN A 26 -15.24 10.38 22.78
N ASP A 27 -15.95 10.63 23.87
CA ASP A 27 -15.71 11.77 24.77
C ASP A 27 -14.65 11.50 25.86
N ASN A 28 -13.97 10.35 25.78
CA ASN A 28 -13.00 9.80 26.73
C ASN A 28 -13.60 9.40 28.09
N SER A 29 -14.90 9.40 28.28
CA SER A 29 -15.53 8.75 29.43
C SER A 29 -15.37 7.22 29.34
N VAL A 30 -15.54 6.52 30.46
CA VAL A 30 -15.32 5.08 30.54
C VAL A 30 -16.49 4.42 31.20
N GLU A 31 -17.15 3.55 30.48
CA GLU A 31 -18.12 2.62 31.03
C GLU A 31 -17.40 1.39 31.58
N THR A 32 -17.70 1.02 32.79
CA THR A 32 -17.05 -0.12 33.47
C THR A 32 -18.10 -1.12 33.90
N MET A 33 -17.86 -2.39 33.60
CA MET A 33 -18.62 -3.51 34.13
C MET A 33 -17.69 -4.39 34.99
N THR A 34 -18.08 -4.63 36.22
CA THR A 34 -17.36 -5.53 37.13
C THR A 34 -17.59 -7.01 36.79
N TYR A 35 -16.75 -7.89 37.33
CA TYR A 35 -16.94 -9.34 37.18
C TYR A 35 -18.28 -9.82 37.75
N GLY A 36 -18.72 -9.27 38.88
CA GLY A 36 -20.02 -9.62 39.48
C GLY A 36 -21.22 -9.17 38.62
N GLU A 37 -21.14 -7.96 38.06
CA GLU A 37 -22.17 -7.44 37.13
C GLU A 37 -22.24 -8.25 35.84
N LEU A 38 -21.05 -8.59 35.25
CA LEU A 38 -20.97 -9.42 34.05
C LEU A 38 -21.56 -10.82 34.29
N GLU A 39 -21.18 -11.45 35.39
CA GLU A 39 -21.70 -12.77 35.79
C GLU A 39 -23.23 -12.73 36.03
N GLY A 40 -23.69 -11.67 36.68
CA GLY A 40 -25.13 -11.46 36.92
C GLY A 40 -25.89 -11.28 35.59
N LEU A 41 -25.37 -10.49 34.66
CA LEU A 41 -26.02 -10.28 33.36
C LEU A 41 -25.98 -11.55 32.49
N ALA A 42 -24.86 -12.25 32.43
CA ALA A 42 -24.73 -13.53 31.71
C ALA A 42 -25.70 -14.59 32.29
N GLY A 43 -25.83 -14.61 33.63
CA GLY A 43 -26.80 -15.48 34.29
C GLY A 43 -28.24 -15.17 33.97
N ARG A 44 -28.63 -13.89 33.89
CA ARG A 44 -29.95 -13.44 33.47
C ARG A 44 -30.24 -13.81 32.00
N VAL A 45 -29.28 -13.60 31.11
CA VAL A 45 -29.41 -14.04 29.70
C VAL A 45 -29.61 -15.54 29.62
N ALA A 46 -28.83 -16.33 30.36
CA ALA A 46 -28.95 -17.77 30.39
C ALA A 46 -30.36 -18.25 30.88
N ALA A 47 -30.84 -17.65 31.96
CA ALA A 47 -32.17 -17.94 32.50
C ALA A 47 -33.28 -17.60 31.50
N TRP A 48 -33.16 -16.45 30.82
CA TRP A 48 -34.11 -16.00 29.81
C TRP A 48 -34.11 -16.94 28.60
N LEU A 49 -32.96 -17.35 28.10
CA LEU A 49 -32.82 -18.30 27.00
C LEU A 49 -33.53 -19.64 27.31
N LEU A 50 -33.30 -20.19 28.54
CA LEU A 50 -33.97 -21.39 28.99
C LEU A 50 -35.49 -21.20 29.07
N GLY A 51 -35.96 -20.04 29.58
CA GLY A 51 -37.37 -19.69 29.63
C GLY A 51 -38.03 -19.58 28.22
N ARG A 52 -37.21 -19.33 27.16
CA ARG A 52 -37.66 -19.39 25.77
C ARG A 52 -37.49 -20.77 25.13
N GLY A 53 -37.13 -21.78 25.92
CA GLY A 53 -36.99 -23.16 25.46
C GLY A 53 -35.69 -23.39 24.64
N VAL A 54 -34.69 -22.50 24.71
CA VAL A 54 -33.40 -22.74 24.10
C VAL A 54 -32.68 -23.85 24.87
N ALA A 55 -32.29 -24.88 24.18
CA ALA A 55 -31.65 -26.07 24.72
C ALA A 55 -30.14 -26.13 24.39
N GLY A 56 -29.41 -27.04 25.06
CA GLY A 56 -28.02 -27.35 24.72
C GLY A 56 -27.92 -27.82 23.28
N GLY A 57 -26.97 -27.25 22.52
CA GLY A 57 -26.77 -27.49 21.09
C GLY A 57 -27.59 -26.59 20.15
N ASP A 58 -28.59 -25.82 20.64
CA ASP A 58 -29.28 -24.82 19.83
C ASP A 58 -28.30 -23.69 19.49
N ARG A 59 -28.40 -23.12 18.27
CA ARG A 59 -27.53 -22.04 17.79
C ARG A 59 -28.23 -20.70 18.06
N VAL A 60 -27.47 -19.80 18.72
CA VAL A 60 -27.87 -18.43 18.99
C VAL A 60 -26.87 -17.50 18.31
N ALA A 61 -27.35 -16.76 17.30
CA ALA A 61 -26.50 -15.81 16.55
C ALA A 61 -26.35 -14.48 17.30
N ILE A 62 -25.21 -13.81 17.09
CA ILE A 62 -24.92 -12.48 17.68
C ILE A 62 -24.44 -11.56 16.58
N LEU A 63 -25.15 -10.45 16.32
CA LEU A 63 -24.78 -9.38 15.39
C LEU A 63 -24.74 -8.05 16.15
N ALA A 64 -23.62 -7.75 16.77
CA ALA A 64 -23.42 -6.52 17.54
C ALA A 64 -21.94 -6.16 17.64
N ASP A 65 -21.64 -4.88 17.99
CA ASP A 65 -20.29 -4.42 18.27
C ASP A 65 -19.75 -5.02 19.58
N ASN A 66 -18.42 -4.99 19.75
CA ASN A 66 -17.77 -5.46 20.95
C ASN A 66 -18.17 -4.58 22.15
N ASP A 67 -18.89 -5.14 23.09
CA ASP A 67 -19.20 -4.51 24.36
C ASP A 67 -19.53 -5.53 25.46
N ALA A 68 -19.80 -5.05 26.66
CA ALA A 68 -20.11 -5.90 27.81
C ALA A 68 -21.40 -6.70 27.60
N THR A 69 -22.39 -6.18 26.86
CA THR A 69 -23.66 -6.87 26.59
C THR A 69 -23.48 -8.01 25.60
N TRP A 70 -22.64 -7.80 24.58
CA TRP A 70 -22.19 -8.84 23.66
C TRP A 70 -21.56 -10.02 24.41
N ILE A 71 -20.62 -9.70 25.34
CA ILE A 71 -19.90 -10.69 26.13
C ILE A 71 -20.85 -11.42 27.06
N ALA A 72 -21.74 -10.71 27.74
CA ALA A 72 -22.73 -11.34 28.61
C ALA A 72 -23.68 -12.25 27.83
N GLY A 73 -24.10 -11.84 26.62
CA GLY A 73 -24.89 -12.67 25.70
C GLY A 73 -24.15 -13.96 25.34
N TYR A 74 -22.90 -13.83 24.91
CA TYR A 74 -22.04 -14.97 24.57
C TYR A 74 -21.83 -15.94 25.74
N LEU A 75 -21.52 -15.42 26.94
CA LEU A 75 -21.34 -16.23 28.14
C LEU A 75 -22.65 -16.90 28.60
N GLY A 76 -23.78 -16.19 28.47
CA GLY A 76 -25.11 -16.77 28.74
C GLY A 76 -25.45 -17.94 27.84
N ILE A 77 -25.10 -17.86 26.55
CA ILE A 77 -25.25 -18.97 25.60
C ILE A 77 -24.38 -20.17 26.02
N LEU A 78 -23.11 -19.94 26.28
CA LEU A 78 -22.19 -21.02 26.70
C LEU A 78 -22.60 -21.66 28.03
N ARG A 79 -23.19 -20.87 28.95
CA ARG A 79 -23.62 -21.35 30.27
C ARG A 79 -24.66 -22.46 30.20
N ILE A 80 -25.59 -22.41 29.24
CA ILE A 80 -26.63 -23.40 29.05
C ILE A 80 -26.25 -24.52 28.07
N GLY A 81 -25.04 -24.45 27.49
CA GLY A 81 -24.55 -25.41 26.51
C GLY A 81 -25.14 -25.21 25.10
N ALA A 82 -25.70 -24.03 24.83
CA ALA A 82 -26.05 -23.63 23.48
C ALA A 82 -24.80 -23.20 22.70
N VAL A 83 -24.90 -23.09 21.39
CA VAL A 83 -23.79 -22.78 20.47
C VAL A 83 -23.87 -21.32 20.07
N ALA A 84 -22.84 -20.55 20.38
CA ALA A 84 -22.75 -19.16 19.92
C ALA A 84 -22.38 -19.10 18.45
N VAL A 85 -23.06 -18.22 17.67
CA VAL A 85 -22.80 -17.97 16.25
C VAL A 85 -22.55 -16.47 16.05
N PRO A 86 -21.35 -15.97 16.35
CA PRO A 86 -21.02 -14.57 16.10
C PRO A 86 -20.96 -14.24 14.63
N LEU A 87 -21.57 -13.11 14.24
CA LEU A 87 -21.67 -12.63 12.86
C LEU A 87 -20.77 -11.42 12.65
N ASP A 88 -20.18 -11.32 11.46
CA ASP A 88 -19.44 -10.13 11.03
C ASP A 88 -20.39 -8.94 10.90
N THR A 89 -20.09 -7.86 11.62
CA THR A 89 -20.90 -6.63 11.62
C THR A 89 -20.88 -5.88 10.28
N ALA A 90 -19.96 -6.25 9.38
CA ALA A 90 -19.90 -5.74 8.01
C ALA A 90 -20.79 -6.54 7.03
N TYR A 91 -21.46 -7.60 7.48
CA TYR A 91 -22.33 -8.37 6.62
C TYR A 91 -23.55 -7.56 6.16
N LYS A 92 -23.84 -7.66 4.86
CA LYS A 92 -25.07 -7.12 4.27
C LYS A 92 -26.22 -8.09 4.52
N THR A 93 -27.45 -7.60 4.34
CA THR A 93 -28.70 -8.36 4.55
C THR A 93 -28.66 -9.78 3.97
N GLY A 94 -28.23 -9.96 2.72
CA GLY A 94 -28.14 -11.27 2.08
C GLY A 94 -27.16 -12.22 2.76
N GLN A 95 -26.03 -11.72 3.26
CA GLN A 95 -25.03 -12.51 3.96
C GLN A 95 -25.52 -12.93 5.35
N VAL A 96 -26.14 -12.01 6.09
CA VAL A 96 -26.76 -12.31 7.39
C VAL A 96 -27.81 -13.41 7.21
N ARG A 97 -28.73 -13.27 6.21
CA ARG A 97 -29.70 -14.30 5.88
C ARG A 97 -29.03 -15.66 5.64
N THR A 98 -28.06 -15.71 4.74
CA THR A 98 -27.39 -16.97 4.36
C THR A 98 -26.75 -17.67 5.58
N VAL A 99 -26.11 -16.91 6.47
CA VAL A 99 -25.52 -17.49 7.68
C VAL A 99 -26.58 -17.97 8.66
N LEU A 100 -27.66 -17.20 8.90
CA LEU A 100 -28.76 -17.59 9.78
C LEU A 100 -29.46 -18.88 9.29
N GLU A 101 -29.74 -18.97 7.99
CA GLU A 101 -30.33 -20.17 7.35
C GLU A 101 -29.38 -21.36 7.47
N HIS A 102 -28.10 -21.21 7.10
CA HIS A 102 -27.14 -22.29 7.15
C HIS A 102 -26.89 -22.80 8.59
N ALA A 103 -26.73 -21.86 9.53
CA ALA A 103 -26.58 -22.23 10.95
C ALA A 103 -27.84 -22.84 11.55
N GLY A 104 -29.00 -22.62 10.94
CA GLY A 104 -30.30 -22.94 11.55
C GLY A 104 -30.44 -22.23 12.90
N ALA A 105 -30.11 -20.95 12.95
CA ALA A 105 -30.12 -20.16 14.17
C ALA A 105 -31.54 -20.06 14.73
N ARG A 106 -31.73 -20.41 16.01
CA ARG A 106 -33.01 -20.30 16.70
C ARG A 106 -33.34 -18.88 17.13
N MET A 107 -32.26 -18.10 17.38
CA MET A 107 -32.37 -16.73 17.89
C MET A 107 -31.27 -15.88 17.33
N LEU A 108 -31.54 -14.58 17.11
CA LEU A 108 -30.58 -13.56 16.73
C LEU A 108 -30.56 -12.47 17.80
N PHE A 109 -29.43 -12.37 18.51
CA PHE A 109 -29.09 -11.23 19.35
C PHE A 109 -28.48 -10.14 18.48
N THR A 110 -28.97 -8.90 18.58
CA THR A 110 -28.46 -7.78 17.79
C THR A 110 -28.42 -6.49 18.61
N ALA A 111 -27.70 -5.48 18.13
CA ALA A 111 -27.77 -4.12 18.64
C ALA A 111 -28.72 -3.28 17.78
N ALA A 112 -29.28 -2.18 18.35
CA ALA A 112 -30.19 -1.30 17.63
C ALA A 112 -29.58 -0.76 16.32
N LYS A 113 -28.28 -0.54 16.28
CA LYS A 113 -27.51 -0.12 15.09
C LYS A 113 -27.68 -1.07 13.88
N TYR A 114 -27.84 -2.37 14.12
CA TYR A 114 -27.93 -3.41 13.08
C TYR A 114 -29.34 -3.93 12.86
N LEU A 115 -30.32 -3.32 13.51
CA LEU A 115 -31.69 -3.80 13.56
C LEU A 115 -32.35 -3.89 12.15
N GLU A 116 -32.15 -2.89 11.30
CA GLU A 116 -32.68 -2.90 9.93
C GLU A 116 -32.13 -4.06 9.11
N THR A 117 -30.83 -4.25 9.14
CA THR A 117 -30.14 -5.36 8.46
C THR A 117 -30.64 -6.72 8.99
N ALA A 118 -30.76 -6.86 10.31
CA ALA A 118 -31.25 -8.08 10.98
C ALA A 118 -32.70 -8.41 10.59
N ARG A 119 -33.61 -7.43 10.64
CA ARG A 119 -35.01 -7.59 10.24
C ARG A 119 -35.13 -7.98 8.77
N ALA A 120 -34.53 -7.20 7.90
CA ALA A 120 -34.59 -7.47 6.46
C ALA A 120 -34.02 -8.86 6.10
N ALA A 121 -33.01 -9.33 6.84
CA ALA A 121 -32.44 -10.66 6.67
C ALA A 121 -33.44 -11.74 7.11
N ILE A 122 -34.06 -11.57 8.29
CA ILE A 122 -35.05 -12.54 8.83
C ILE A 122 -36.30 -12.57 7.96
N ASP A 123 -36.79 -11.44 7.48
CA ASP A 123 -37.98 -11.37 6.60
C ASP A 123 -37.78 -12.12 5.29
N CYS A 124 -36.57 -12.21 4.80
CA CYS A 124 -36.20 -12.97 3.61
C CYS A 124 -36.00 -14.49 3.86
N ILE A 125 -36.05 -14.97 5.11
CA ILE A 125 -35.90 -16.40 5.44
C ILE A 125 -37.23 -17.12 5.10
N THR A 126 -37.12 -18.17 4.30
CA THR A 126 -38.27 -18.95 3.88
C THR A 126 -38.61 -20.11 4.83
N GLY A 127 -37.69 -20.49 5.73
CA GLY A 127 -37.83 -21.55 6.72
C GLY A 127 -38.21 -21.05 8.12
N ALA A 128 -37.74 -21.78 9.13
CA ALA A 128 -37.89 -21.36 10.53
C ALA A 128 -37.10 -20.05 10.78
N ARG A 129 -37.80 -19.00 11.20
CA ARG A 129 -37.21 -17.68 11.45
C ARG A 129 -36.67 -17.61 12.88
N PRO A 130 -35.46 -17.09 13.07
CA PRO A 130 -34.94 -16.86 14.41
C PRO A 130 -35.70 -15.75 15.13
N ASP A 131 -35.92 -15.91 16.45
CA ASP A 131 -36.42 -14.83 17.29
C ASP A 131 -35.39 -13.70 17.36
N LEU A 132 -35.84 -12.45 17.16
CA LEU A 132 -35.02 -11.27 17.17
C LEU A 132 -35.03 -10.57 18.55
N VAL A 133 -33.85 -10.33 19.12
CA VAL A 133 -33.69 -9.76 20.46
C VAL A 133 -32.58 -8.70 20.46
N LEU A 134 -32.85 -7.55 21.10
CA LEU A 134 -31.85 -6.49 21.25
C LEU A 134 -31.03 -6.74 22.52
N LEU A 135 -29.69 -6.85 22.35
CA LEU A 135 -28.74 -6.84 23.47
C LEU A 135 -28.48 -5.43 23.97
N SER A 136 -28.54 -4.44 23.06
CA SER A 136 -28.34 -3.02 23.39
C SER A 136 -29.28 -2.14 22.59
N GLY A 137 -29.77 -1.05 23.23
CA GLY A 137 -30.81 -0.19 22.69
C GLY A 137 -32.20 -0.77 22.86
N SER A 138 -33.22 -0.04 22.42
CA SER A 138 -34.62 -0.46 22.46
C SER A 138 -35.31 -0.14 21.13
N ALA A 139 -36.33 -0.91 20.75
CA ALA A 139 -37.16 -0.66 19.58
C ALA A 139 -38.60 -1.15 19.81
N PRO A 140 -39.62 -0.43 19.30
CA PRO A 140 -41.00 -0.82 19.49
C PRO A 140 -41.31 -2.23 18.95
N GLY A 141 -41.91 -3.07 19.77
CA GLY A 141 -42.32 -4.43 19.39
C GLY A 141 -41.20 -5.46 19.34
N ILE A 142 -39.98 -5.13 19.78
CA ILE A 142 -38.88 -6.08 19.90
C ILE A 142 -38.49 -6.25 21.36
N VAL A 143 -38.23 -7.50 21.73
CA VAL A 143 -37.71 -7.84 23.05
C VAL A 143 -36.26 -7.28 23.17
N ASP A 144 -35.97 -6.58 24.24
CA ASP A 144 -34.65 -6.03 24.54
C ASP A 144 -34.10 -6.55 25.87
N ALA A 145 -32.89 -6.08 26.23
CA ALA A 145 -32.17 -6.52 27.42
C ALA A 145 -32.92 -6.29 28.74
N THR A 146 -33.99 -5.45 28.77
CA THR A 146 -34.84 -5.23 29.95
C THR A 146 -35.68 -6.45 30.30
N ALA A 147 -35.89 -7.36 29.34
CA ALA A 147 -36.54 -8.63 29.55
C ALA A 147 -35.69 -9.66 30.31
N PHE A 148 -34.39 -9.38 30.54
CA PHE A 148 -33.51 -10.28 31.28
C PHE A 148 -33.61 -10.01 32.80
N THR A 149 -34.77 -10.35 33.36
CA THR A 149 -35.14 -9.97 34.75
C THR A 149 -34.93 -11.04 35.80
N SER A 150 -34.57 -12.26 35.43
CA SER A 150 -34.40 -13.37 36.38
C SER A 150 -33.37 -13.04 37.45
N THR A 151 -33.73 -13.23 38.71
CA THR A 151 -32.85 -13.02 39.86
C THR A 151 -32.04 -14.26 40.21
N THR A 152 -32.42 -15.43 39.68
CA THR A 152 -31.77 -16.70 39.97
C THR A 152 -31.09 -17.23 38.71
N PRO A 153 -29.78 -16.99 38.51
CA PRO A 153 -29.07 -17.53 37.36
C PRO A 153 -29.00 -19.05 37.43
N PRO A 154 -29.23 -19.79 36.33
CA PRO A 154 -29.02 -21.22 36.28
C PRO A 154 -27.54 -21.56 36.57
N PRO A 155 -27.25 -22.69 37.16
CA PRO A 155 -25.90 -23.17 37.28
C PRO A 155 -25.25 -23.34 35.92
N VAL A 156 -23.95 -23.22 35.81
CA VAL A 156 -23.25 -23.55 34.59
C VAL A 156 -23.44 -25.04 34.32
N ARG A 157 -23.96 -25.38 33.15
CA ARG A 157 -24.24 -26.76 32.80
C ARG A 157 -22.96 -27.55 32.69
N ASP A 158 -22.91 -28.72 33.28
CA ASP A 158 -21.84 -29.67 33.02
C ASP A 158 -22.00 -30.25 31.63
N LEU A 159 -21.00 -30.06 30.79
CA LEU A 159 -21.05 -30.39 29.37
C LEU A 159 -19.99 -31.42 29.02
N ASN A 160 -20.31 -32.27 28.05
CA ASN A 160 -19.27 -33.08 27.42
C ASN A 160 -18.21 -32.12 26.81
N ALA A 161 -16.95 -32.41 26.98
CA ALA A 161 -15.84 -31.63 26.44
C ALA A 161 -15.92 -31.45 24.91
N ASP A 162 -16.43 -32.47 24.23
CA ASP A 162 -16.62 -32.47 22.78
C ASP A 162 -17.92 -31.76 22.31
N ALA A 163 -18.73 -31.21 23.24
CA ALA A 163 -19.90 -30.45 22.85
C ALA A 163 -19.49 -29.18 22.10
N PRO A 164 -20.22 -28.81 21.02
CA PRO A 164 -19.98 -27.56 20.31
C PRO A 164 -20.16 -26.34 21.24
N ALA A 165 -19.23 -25.42 21.22
CA ALA A 165 -19.26 -24.18 21.99
C ALA A 165 -19.57 -22.97 21.06
N VAL A 166 -18.92 -22.91 19.93
CA VAL A 166 -19.02 -21.79 18.99
C VAL A 166 -18.94 -22.28 17.56
N MET A 167 -19.66 -21.59 16.68
CA MET A 167 -19.59 -21.78 15.24
C MET A 167 -19.18 -20.46 14.59
N LEU A 168 -18.00 -20.45 13.97
CA LEU A 168 -17.41 -19.27 13.35
C LEU A 168 -17.43 -19.40 11.83
N TYR A 169 -17.91 -18.35 11.16
CA TYR A 169 -17.93 -18.32 9.70
C TYR A 169 -16.66 -17.68 9.16
N THR A 170 -15.93 -18.44 8.36
CA THR A 170 -14.76 -17.90 7.66
C THR A 170 -15.19 -17.07 6.46
N SER A 171 -14.39 -16.07 6.09
CA SER A 171 -14.61 -15.16 4.96
C SER A 171 -14.41 -15.83 3.59
N GLY A 172 -14.82 -17.10 3.44
CA GLY A 172 -14.94 -17.75 2.14
C GLY A 172 -15.87 -16.97 1.20
N THR A 173 -15.97 -17.40 -0.05
CA THR A 173 -16.87 -16.75 -1.01
C THR A 173 -18.28 -16.64 -0.42
N THR A 174 -18.89 -15.47 -0.53
CA THR A 174 -20.22 -15.16 0.04
C THR A 174 -21.34 -16.11 -0.38
N ALA A 175 -21.10 -16.95 -1.40
CA ALA A 175 -22.05 -17.92 -1.94
C ALA A 175 -21.99 -19.29 -1.25
N ASP A 176 -20.92 -19.61 -0.49
CA ASP A 176 -20.71 -20.93 0.09
C ASP A 176 -20.13 -20.81 1.51
N PRO A 177 -20.99 -20.55 2.52
CA PRO A 177 -20.53 -20.32 3.89
C PRO A 177 -19.99 -21.60 4.53
N LYS A 178 -18.79 -21.52 5.13
CA LYS A 178 -18.20 -22.59 5.94
C LYS A 178 -18.28 -22.21 7.41
N GLY A 179 -19.15 -22.86 8.16
CA GLY A 179 -19.26 -22.71 9.63
C GLY A 179 -18.30 -23.66 10.33
N VAL A 180 -17.22 -23.16 10.88
CA VAL A 180 -16.23 -23.91 11.66
C VAL A 180 -16.79 -24.20 13.04
N VAL A 181 -16.98 -25.45 13.39
CA VAL A 181 -17.49 -25.87 14.71
C VAL A 181 -16.32 -26.11 15.66
N LEU A 182 -16.22 -25.29 16.71
CA LEU A 182 -15.26 -25.47 17.79
C LEU A 182 -15.95 -25.99 19.04
N THR A 183 -15.35 -26.99 19.67
CA THR A 183 -15.85 -27.60 20.90
C THR A 183 -15.27 -26.91 22.13
N HIS A 184 -15.86 -27.16 23.30
CA HIS A 184 -15.30 -26.69 24.56
C HIS A 184 -13.88 -27.22 24.78
N ALA A 185 -13.60 -28.49 24.35
CA ALA A 185 -12.26 -29.06 24.42
C ALA A 185 -11.25 -28.34 23.55
N ASN A 186 -11.63 -27.94 22.33
CA ASN A 186 -10.72 -27.24 21.44
C ASN A 186 -10.30 -25.87 22.02
N LEU A 187 -11.27 -25.11 22.54
CA LEU A 187 -11.01 -23.83 23.18
C LEU A 187 -10.15 -23.96 24.43
N ASP A 188 -10.38 -25.03 25.27
CA ASP A 188 -9.59 -25.25 26.47
C ASP A 188 -8.17 -25.72 26.14
N ALA A 189 -7.99 -26.52 25.10
CA ALA A 189 -6.67 -26.92 24.60
C ALA A 189 -5.84 -25.73 24.13
N GLU A 190 -6.47 -24.78 23.40
CA GLU A 190 -5.78 -23.54 22.99
C GLU A 190 -5.42 -22.70 24.22
N ARG A 191 -6.30 -22.60 25.24
CA ARG A 191 -5.99 -21.93 26.49
C ARG A 191 -4.75 -22.52 27.14
N GLU A 192 -4.67 -23.87 27.25
CA GLU A 192 -3.55 -24.55 27.86
C GLU A 192 -2.25 -24.28 27.10
N GLY A 193 -2.31 -24.36 25.75
CA GLY A 193 -1.19 -24.04 24.87
C GLY A 193 -0.71 -22.61 25.01
N ALA A 194 -1.64 -21.65 24.98
CA ALA A 194 -1.34 -20.22 25.10
C ALA A 194 -0.72 -19.88 26.48
N PHE A 195 -1.29 -20.39 27.57
CA PHE A 195 -0.79 -20.12 28.92
C PHE A 195 0.52 -20.86 29.25
N ALA A 196 0.85 -21.92 28.56
CA ALA A 196 2.16 -22.53 28.63
C ALA A 196 3.29 -21.65 28.09
N VAL A 197 2.95 -20.70 27.19
CA VAL A 197 3.92 -19.81 26.58
C VAL A 197 3.80 -18.37 27.10
N VAL A 198 2.58 -17.89 27.33
CA VAL A 198 2.29 -16.51 27.70
C VAL A 198 1.68 -16.47 29.10
N ARG A 199 2.36 -15.82 30.03
CA ARG A 199 1.82 -15.60 31.36
C ARG A 199 0.85 -14.40 31.34
N VAL A 200 -0.43 -14.67 31.61
CA VAL A 200 -1.47 -13.67 31.84
C VAL A 200 -1.98 -13.81 33.25
N THR A 201 -2.16 -12.72 33.96
CA THR A 201 -2.59 -12.66 35.34
C THR A 201 -3.77 -11.73 35.52
N GLU A 202 -4.39 -11.77 36.70
CA GLU A 202 -5.49 -10.88 37.09
C GLU A 202 -5.13 -9.38 37.14
N ASP A 203 -3.83 -9.04 37.14
CA ASP A 203 -3.33 -7.67 37.13
C ASP A 203 -3.15 -7.09 35.73
N ASP A 204 -3.32 -7.92 34.72
CA ASP A 204 -3.18 -7.52 33.33
C ASP A 204 -4.42 -6.78 32.83
N ALA A 205 -4.17 -5.85 31.90
CA ALA A 205 -5.19 -5.16 31.14
C ALA A 205 -4.92 -5.35 29.64
N ILE A 206 -5.90 -5.89 28.95
CA ILE A 206 -5.82 -6.20 27.53
C ILE A 206 -6.61 -5.18 26.72
N LEU A 207 -6.02 -4.62 25.67
CA LEU A 207 -6.76 -3.76 24.73
C LEU A 207 -7.37 -4.60 23.64
N GLY A 208 -8.70 -4.63 23.58
CA GLY A 208 -9.49 -5.41 22.63
C GLY A 208 -9.96 -4.56 21.43
N VAL A 209 -9.20 -4.55 20.34
CA VAL A 209 -9.55 -3.81 19.11
C VAL A 209 -10.06 -4.70 17.99
N LEU A 210 -9.86 -6.02 18.12
CA LEU A 210 -10.31 -6.98 17.12
C LEU A 210 -11.77 -7.34 17.34
N PRO A 211 -12.57 -7.49 16.25
CA PRO A 211 -13.96 -7.92 16.39
C PRO A 211 -14.09 -9.33 16.99
N LEU A 212 -14.99 -9.48 17.97
CA LEU A 212 -15.17 -10.73 18.71
C LEU A 212 -15.79 -11.87 17.89
N PHE A 213 -16.23 -11.63 16.67
CA PHE A 213 -16.64 -12.70 15.77
C PHE A 213 -15.48 -13.47 15.11
N HIS A 214 -14.22 -13.09 15.37
CA HIS A 214 -13.01 -13.81 14.94
C HIS A 214 -12.42 -14.66 16.08
N ALA A 215 -11.95 -15.87 15.75
CA ALA A 215 -11.36 -16.80 16.72
C ALA A 215 -10.22 -16.17 17.54
N LEU A 216 -9.26 -15.52 16.89
CA LEU A 216 -8.15 -14.85 17.57
C LEU A 216 -8.65 -13.81 18.60
N ALA A 217 -9.66 -13.03 18.23
CA ALA A 217 -10.22 -12.01 19.12
C ALA A 217 -10.97 -12.64 20.29
N GLN A 218 -11.74 -13.71 20.06
CA GLN A 218 -12.42 -14.45 21.14
C GLN A 218 -11.44 -15.01 22.16
N MET A 219 -10.36 -15.63 21.68
CA MET A 219 -9.35 -16.15 22.59
C MET A 219 -8.58 -15.02 23.28
N ALA A 220 -7.92 -14.13 22.53
CA ALA A 220 -6.97 -13.17 23.08
C ALA A 220 -7.62 -11.96 23.78
N ASN A 221 -8.84 -11.55 23.37
CA ASN A 221 -9.50 -10.35 23.89
C ASN A 221 -10.77 -10.66 24.69
N LEU A 222 -11.10 -11.93 24.93
CA LEU A 222 -12.27 -12.32 25.70
C LEU A 222 -11.96 -13.48 26.62
N LEU A 223 -11.80 -14.70 26.07
CA LEU A 223 -11.83 -15.93 26.86
C LEU A 223 -10.60 -16.09 27.75
N LEU A 224 -9.40 -15.92 27.21
CA LEU A 224 -8.15 -16.06 27.98
C LEU A 224 -8.05 -15.03 29.12
N PRO A 225 -8.22 -13.71 28.88
CA PRO A 225 -8.09 -12.74 29.94
C PRO A 225 -9.18 -12.88 31.01
N LEU A 226 -10.45 -13.07 30.64
CA LEU A 226 -11.52 -13.16 31.62
C LEU A 226 -11.45 -14.44 32.45
N ALA A 227 -10.91 -15.54 31.90
CA ALA A 227 -10.74 -16.78 32.64
C ALA A 227 -9.72 -16.70 33.78
N VAL A 228 -8.80 -15.73 33.76
CA VAL A 228 -7.81 -15.48 34.83
C VAL A 228 -8.11 -14.26 35.67
N GLY A 229 -9.25 -13.60 35.47
CA GLY A 229 -9.62 -12.39 36.22
C GLY A 229 -8.99 -11.09 35.72
N ALA A 230 -8.39 -11.07 34.53
CA ALA A 230 -7.80 -9.89 33.90
C ALA A 230 -8.88 -8.96 33.29
N ARG A 231 -8.54 -7.70 33.12
CA ARG A 231 -9.43 -6.67 32.55
C ARG A 231 -9.28 -6.54 31.03
N VAL A 232 -10.41 -6.40 30.34
CA VAL A 232 -10.43 -6.11 28.89
C VAL A 232 -10.96 -4.70 28.65
N VAL A 233 -10.28 -3.93 27.81
CA VAL A 233 -10.63 -2.57 27.45
C VAL A 233 -11.01 -2.50 25.97
N PHE A 234 -12.21 -2.04 25.67
CA PHE A 234 -12.69 -1.79 24.31
C PHE A 234 -12.74 -0.29 24.00
N LEU A 235 -12.74 0.05 22.72
CA LEU A 235 -12.91 1.41 22.22
C LEU A 235 -14.25 1.51 21.48
N GLU A 236 -14.99 2.57 21.69
CA GLU A 236 -16.22 2.85 20.92
C GLU A 236 -15.89 3.04 19.42
N THR A 237 -14.82 3.79 19.12
CA THR A 237 -14.32 3.98 17.77
C THR A 237 -12.81 3.73 17.73
N VAL A 238 -12.36 2.87 16.82
CA VAL A 238 -10.94 2.58 16.67
C VAL A 238 -10.29 3.62 15.76
N SER A 239 -9.62 4.60 16.35
CA SER A 239 -8.82 5.61 15.65
C SER A 239 -7.39 5.63 16.21
N SER A 240 -6.43 6.20 15.46
CA SER A 240 -5.04 6.29 15.92
C SER A 240 -4.90 7.08 17.23
N SER A 241 -5.71 8.11 17.45
CA SER A 241 -5.73 8.92 18.67
C SER A 241 -6.34 8.15 19.84
N ALA A 242 -7.51 7.53 19.65
CA ALA A 242 -8.17 6.71 20.67
C ALA A 242 -7.29 5.52 21.09
N LEU A 243 -6.63 4.86 20.12
CA LEU A 243 -5.72 3.75 20.40
C LEU A 243 -4.57 4.18 21.32
N VAL A 244 -3.83 5.24 20.95
CA VAL A 244 -2.70 5.75 21.75
C VAL A 244 -3.18 6.29 23.10
N GLY A 245 -4.34 6.95 23.11
CA GLY A 245 -4.97 7.43 24.33
C GLY A 245 -5.26 6.30 25.32
N ALA A 246 -5.90 5.22 24.86
CA ALA A 246 -6.22 4.07 25.70
C ALA A 246 -4.96 3.31 26.18
N LEU A 247 -3.99 3.09 25.28
CA LEU A 247 -2.71 2.45 25.63
C LEU A 247 -2.01 3.19 26.78
N ASN A 248 -2.07 4.50 26.79
CA ASN A 248 -1.43 5.32 27.81
C ASN A 248 -2.29 5.46 29.08
N ALA A 249 -3.58 5.81 28.93
CA ALA A 249 -4.43 6.18 30.07
C ALA A 249 -5.01 4.99 30.83
N ARG A 250 -5.20 3.84 30.16
CA ARG A 250 -5.88 2.67 30.76
C ARG A 250 -4.93 1.62 31.34
N GLY A 251 -3.62 1.89 31.37
CA GLY A 251 -2.62 0.98 31.95
C GLY A 251 -2.57 -0.39 31.27
N ILE A 252 -2.73 -0.40 29.94
CA ILE A 252 -2.69 -1.60 29.14
C ILE A 252 -1.31 -2.30 29.28
N SER A 253 -1.34 -3.60 29.53
CA SER A 253 -0.14 -4.42 29.68
C SER A 253 0.08 -5.38 28.49
N ILE A 254 -1.00 -5.79 27.85
CA ILE A 254 -0.99 -6.69 26.70
C ILE A 254 -1.84 -6.09 25.59
N PHE A 255 -1.30 -6.10 24.36
CA PHE A 255 -2.03 -5.69 23.18
C PHE A 255 -1.96 -6.76 22.10
N ALA A 256 -3.08 -7.48 21.92
CA ALA A 256 -3.24 -8.50 20.90
C ALA A 256 -4.02 -7.94 19.71
N CYS A 257 -3.36 -7.87 18.52
CA CYS A 257 -3.97 -7.30 17.35
C CYS A 257 -3.33 -7.80 16.03
N VAL A 258 -3.86 -7.37 14.90
CA VAL A 258 -3.31 -7.67 13.57
C VAL A 258 -2.15 -6.72 13.23
N PRO A 259 -1.23 -7.10 12.29
CA PRO A 259 -0.03 -6.33 11.96
C PRO A 259 -0.29 -4.87 11.56
N GLN A 260 -1.45 -4.53 11.00
CA GLN A 260 -1.79 -3.17 10.57
C GLN A 260 -1.67 -2.13 11.70
N PHE A 261 -2.02 -2.49 12.92
CA PHE A 261 -1.88 -1.58 14.07
C PHE A 261 -0.41 -1.30 14.41
N PHE A 262 0.45 -2.30 14.25
CA PHE A 262 1.89 -2.11 14.44
C PHE A 262 2.51 -1.25 13.35
N TYR A 263 2.02 -1.35 12.11
CA TYR A 263 2.43 -0.46 11.03
C TYR A 263 2.06 0.99 11.31
N LEU A 264 0.86 1.25 11.83
CA LEU A 264 0.44 2.59 12.26
C LEU A 264 1.35 3.14 13.38
N ILE A 265 1.67 2.32 14.38
CA ILE A 265 2.58 2.69 15.48
C ILE A 265 3.97 3.00 14.94
N HIS A 266 4.54 2.13 14.09
CA HIS A 266 5.86 2.31 13.49
C HIS A 266 5.92 3.57 12.63
N THR A 267 4.94 3.79 11.76
CA THR A 267 4.84 4.97 10.91
C THR A 267 4.79 6.25 11.75
N ARG A 268 4.03 6.27 12.84
CA ARG A 268 3.97 7.42 13.74
C ARG A 268 5.32 7.71 14.41
N ILE A 269 6.03 6.67 14.89
CA ILE A 269 7.36 6.82 15.50
C ILE A 269 8.35 7.39 14.50
N THR A 270 8.37 6.85 13.28
CA THR A 270 9.29 7.25 12.22
C THR A 270 8.99 8.65 11.68
N SER A 271 7.71 9.01 11.51
CA SER A 271 7.30 10.35 11.07
C SER A 271 7.65 11.43 12.09
N GLU A 272 7.48 11.19 13.39
CA GLU A 272 7.91 12.12 14.44
C GLU A 272 9.43 12.33 14.46
N ALA A 273 10.21 11.28 14.15
CA ALA A 273 11.67 11.41 14.00
C ALA A 273 12.05 12.20 12.74
N MET A 274 11.30 12.03 11.63
CA MET A 274 11.50 12.78 10.39
C MET A 274 11.27 14.28 10.57
N LYS A 275 10.24 14.69 11.32
CA LYS A 275 9.96 16.10 11.64
C LYS A 275 11.13 16.79 12.35
N LYS A 276 11.99 16.03 13.06
CA LYS A 276 13.16 16.53 13.77
C LYS A 276 14.43 16.61 12.90
N GLY A 277 14.36 16.26 11.65
CA GLY A 277 15.44 16.34 10.68
C GLY A 277 16.20 15.03 10.43
N SER A 278 17.05 15.04 9.39
CA SER A 278 17.79 13.86 8.92
C SER A 278 18.75 13.26 9.96
N LEU A 279 19.35 14.09 10.78
CA LEU A 279 20.27 13.64 11.85
C LEU A 279 19.51 12.87 12.94
N ALA A 280 18.34 13.34 13.34
CA ALA A 280 17.52 12.65 14.33
C ALA A 280 17.05 11.28 13.83
N ARG A 281 16.69 11.18 12.54
CA ARG A 281 16.35 9.92 11.90
C ARG A 281 17.53 8.97 11.84
N GLY A 282 18.73 9.47 11.46
CA GLY A 282 19.96 8.68 11.42
C GLY A 282 20.31 8.12 12.79
N PHE A 283 20.24 8.97 13.82
CA PHE A 283 20.47 8.57 15.21
C PHE A 283 19.48 7.51 15.69
N LEU A 284 18.18 7.70 15.43
CA LEU A 284 17.15 6.71 15.81
C LEU A 284 17.43 5.34 15.17
N ARG A 285 17.72 5.31 13.85
CA ARG A 285 18.06 4.07 13.15
C ARG A 285 19.31 3.39 13.72
N ALA A 286 20.37 4.18 13.98
CA ALA A 286 21.59 3.65 14.58
C ALA A 286 21.36 3.08 15.99
N ALA A 287 20.57 3.77 16.81
CA ALA A 287 20.22 3.32 18.15
C ALA A 287 19.38 2.03 18.13
N ILE A 288 18.38 1.94 17.22
CA ILE A 288 17.59 0.72 17.00
C ILE A 288 18.51 -0.44 16.59
N ALA A 289 19.37 -0.24 15.60
CA ALA A 289 20.30 -1.27 15.13
C ALA A 289 21.28 -1.73 16.20
N ALA A 290 21.80 -0.79 17.00
CA ALA A 290 22.68 -1.11 18.13
C ALA A 290 21.95 -1.95 19.19
N ASN A 291 20.71 -1.57 19.55
CA ASN A 291 19.93 -2.35 20.51
C ASN A 291 19.54 -3.73 20.00
N VAL A 292 19.21 -3.88 18.71
CA VAL A 292 18.99 -5.19 18.08
C VAL A 292 20.23 -6.07 18.28
N ARG A 293 21.41 -5.58 17.90
CA ARG A 293 22.67 -6.33 18.05
C ARG A 293 22.94 -6.71 19.49
N LEU A 294 22.72 -5.79 20.44
CA LEU A 294 22.92 -6.07 21.86
C LEU A 294 21.98 -7.16 22.35
N ARG A 295 20.68 -7.07 22.01
CA ARG A 295 19.69 -8.10 22.37
C ARG A 295 20.01 -9.46 21.74
N ASP A 296 20.43 -9.48 20.47
CA ASP A 296 20.78 -10.72 19.77
C ASP A 296 22.04 -11.38 20.33
N LEU A 297 23.01 -10.60 20.82
CA LEU A 297 24.26 -11.13 21.38
C LEU A 297 24.11 -11.52 22.85
N THR A 298 23.50 -10.68 23.65
CA THR A 298 23.54 -10.80 25.14
C THR A 298 22.21 -11.15 25.77
N GLY A 299 21.07 -11.00 25.05
CA GLY A 299 19.73 -11.10 25.62
C GLY A 299 19.29 -9.88 26.43
N LEU A 300 20.19 -8.90 26.69
CA LEU A 300 19.87 -7.68 27.43
C LEU A 300 19.01 -6.74 26.58
N ASN A 301 17.96 -6.18 27.21
CA ASN A 301 17.04 -5.26 26.55
C ASN A 301 17.00 -3.87 27.24
N PRO A 302 17.95 -2.96 26.98
CA PRO A 302 17.90 -1.59 27.49
C PRO A 302 16.90 -0.69 26.75
N GLY A 303 16.10 -1.20 25.82
CA GLY A 303 15.21 -0.41 24.98
C GLY A 303 14.23 0.47 25.77
N LYS A 304 13.70 0.01 26.90
CA LYS A 304 12.83 0.84 27.77
C LYS A 304 13.55 2.07 28.31
N VAL A 305 14.86 1.99 28.55
CA VAL A 305 15.66 3.12 29.01
C VAL A 305 16.01 4.05 27.82
N LEU A 306 16.56 3.46 26.73
CA LEU A 306 16.98 4.20 25.55
C LEU A 306 15.84 4.92 24.85
N PHE A 307 14.68 4.28 24.76
CA PHE A 307 13.48 4.79 24.09
C PHE A 307 12.34 5.07 25.06
N GLY A 308 12.66 5.46 26.30
CA GLY A 308 11.67 5.64 27.39
C GLY A 308 10.53 6.59 27.07
N ARG A 309 10.74 7.60 26.19
CA ARG A 309 9.65 8.47 25.72
C ARG A 309 8.65 7.71 24.85
N ILE A 310 9.12 6.83 23.93
CA ILE A 310 8.26 6.00 23.08
C ILE A 310 7.47 5.02 23.93
N HIS A 311 8.15 4.35 24.87
CA HIS A 311 7.48 3.42 25.80
C HIS A 311 6.41 4.09 26.67
N ARG A 312 6.65 5.31 27.15
CA ARG A 312 5.64 6.08 27.90
C ARG A 312 4.45 6.45 27.05
N THR A 313 4.66 6.81 25.76
CA THR A 313 3.57 7.15 24.84
C THR A 313 2.69 5.94 24.52
N LEU A 314 3.26 4.73 24.46
CA LEU A 314 2.54 3.48 24.19
C LEU A 314 2.07 2.76 25.46
N GLY A 315 2.19 3.41 26.64
CA GLY A 315 1.77 2.88 27.93
C GLY A 315 2.93 2.31 28.75
N ALA A 316 3.13 2.91 29.93
CA ALA A 316 4.23 2.54 30.84
C ALA A 316 4.14 1.08 31.33
N ARG A 317 2.93 0.50 31.38
CA ARG A 317 2.68 -0.90 31.78
C ARG A 317 2.77 -1.90 30.63
N MET A 318 2.91 -1.42 29.37
CA MET A 318 3.00 -2.30 28.20
C MET A 318 4.18 -3.26 28.33
N ARG A 319 3.90 -4.55 28.35
CA ARG A 319 4.90 -5.59 28.46
C ARG A 319 4.93 -6.54 27.27
N LEU A 320 3.80 -6.68 26.58
CA LEU A 320 3.64 -7.69 25.55
C LEU A 320 2.76 -7.23 24.41
N PHE A 321 3.27 -7.38 23.22
CA PHE A 321 2.49 -7.31 21.98
C PHE A 321 2.31 -8.72 21.42
N VAL A 322 1.08 -9.05 21.00
CA VAL A 322 0.77 -10.31 20.29
C VAL A 322 0.21 -9.95 18.94
N THR A 323 0.71 -10.56 17.88
CA THR A 323 0.21 -10.34 16.53
C THR A 323 -0.02 -11.65 15.81
N GLY A 324 -1.04 -11.65 14.94
CA GLY A 324 -1.39 -12.83 14.16
C GLY A 324 -2.44 -12.50 13.10
N GLY A 325 -2.93 -13.52 12.42
CA GLY A 325 -4.00 -13.40 11.43
C GLY A 325 -3.54 -12.96 10.03
N SER A 326 -2.37 -12.32 9.87
CA SER A 326 -1.76 -12.01 8.58
C SER A 326 -0.25 -11.91 8.71
N LYS A 327 0.47 -11.91 7.58
CA LYS A 327 1.93 -11.81 7.55
C LYS A 327 2.38 -10.49 8.17
N PHE A 328 3.32 -10.55 9.09
CA PHE A 328 3.94 -9.39 9.71
C PHE A 328 5.27 -9.07 9.01
N ASP A 329 5.45 -7.82 8.59
CA ASP A 329 6.67 -7.37 7.93
C ASP A 329 7.88 -7.56 8.85
N PRO A 330 8.88 -8.36 8.43
CA PRO A 330 10.06 -8.64 9.28
C PRO A 330 10.89 -7.39 9.59
N ALA A 331 10.94 -6.40 8.69
CA ALA A 331 11.70 -5.18 8.92
C ALA A 331 11.06 -4.32 10.01
N ILE A 332 9.74 -4.14 9.95
CA ILE A 332 8.98 -3.40 10.97
C ILE A 332 8.99 -4.14 12.31
N SER A 333 8.84 -5.46 12.27
CA SER A 333 8.94 -6.30 13.48
C SER A 333 10.31 -6.15 14.14
N ARG A 334 11.39 -6.15 13.34
CA ARG A 334 12.76 -5.98 13.81
C ARG A 334 13.01 -4.59 14.40
N ASP A 335 12.45 -3.54 13.81
CA ASP A 335 12.56 -2.18 14.32
C ASP A 335 11.86 -2.06 15.68
N LEU A 336 10.65 -2.60 15.82
CA LEU A 336 9.92 -2.63 17.09
C LEU A 336 10.64 -3.48 18.16
N TYR A 337 11.20 -4.61 17.77
CA TYR A 337 12.08 -5.39 18.63
C TYR A 337 13.31 -4.55 19.06
N GLY A 338 13.93 -3.82 18.15
CA GLY A 338 15.04 -2.92 18.42
C GLY A 338 14.67 -1.72 19.29
N LEU A 339 13.43 -1.27 19.25
CA LEU A 339 12.88 -0.29 20.19
C LEU A 339 12.67 -0.84 21.61
N GLY A 340 12.85 -2.16 21.80
CA GLY A 340 12.78 -2.82 23.10
C GLY A 340 11.44 -3.46 23.42
N PHE A 341 10.52 -3.54 22.49
CA PHE A 341 9.24 -4.22 22.67
C PHE A 341 9.40 -5.76 22.57
N THR A 342 8.58 -6.48 23.32
CA THR A 342 8.42 -7.93 23.19
C THR A 342 7.21 -8.17 22.28
N ILE A 343 7.44 -8.78 21.12
CA ILE A 343 6.41 -9.05 20.13
C ILE A 343 6.35 -10.54 19.89
N LEU A 344 5.20 -11.12 20.14
CA LEU A 344 4.92 -12.52 19.89
C LEU A 344 4.12 -12.63 18.59
N ASN A 345 4.77 -13.10 17.55
CA ASN A 345 4.12 -13.39 16.29
C ASN A 345 3.49 -14.79 16.40
N ALA A 346 2.18 -14.89 16.19
CA ALA A 346 1.41 -16.10 16.28
C ALA A 346 0.80 -16.47 14.91
N TYR A 347 0.65 -17.76 14.67
CA TYR A 347 -0.01 -18.29 13.51
C TYR A 347 -1.09 -19.27 13.91
N GLY A 348 -2.20 -19.21 13.23
CA GLY A 348 -3.33 -20.07 13.36
C GLY A 348 -4.46 -19.68 12.44
N LEU A 349 -5.48 -20.52 12.45
CA LEU A 349 -6.68 -20.41 11.62
C LEU A 349 -7.91 -20.44 12.52
N THR A 350 -9.07 -20.18 11.98
CA THR A 350 -10.33 -20.44 12.69
C THR A 350 -10.46 -21.93 13.02
N GLU A 351 -10.02 -22.78 12.10
CA GLU A 351 -9.98 -24.23 12.21
C GLU A 351 -9.03 -24.77 13.29
N THR A 352 -8.11 -23.92 13.79
CA THR A 352 -7.20 -24.23 14.91
C THR A 352 -7.57 -23.45 16.17
N SER A 353 -8.83 -23.09 16.36
CA SER A 353 -9.38 -22.32 17.49
C SER A 353 -8.81 -20.91 17.66
N GLY A 354 -7.90 -20.48 16.78
CA GLY A 354 -7.30 -19.13 16.75
C GLY A 354 -5.78 -19.15 16.67
N GLY A 355 -5.09 -20.01 17.42
CA GLY A 355 -3.65 -20.14 17.46
C GLY A 355 -3.16 -21.58 17.35
N ALA A 356 -2.03 -21.80 16.69
CA ALA A 356 -1.35 -23.11 16.63
C ALA A 356 0.13 -23.01 16.98
N THR A 357 0.78 -21.89 16.57
CA THR A 357 2.17 -21.61 16.89
C THR A 357 2.34 -20.18 17.39
N ILE A 358 3.38 -19.94 18.18
CA ILE A 358 3.69 -18.61 18.69
C ILE A 358 5.20 -18.48 18.98
N VAL A 359 5.75 -17.28 18.73
CA VAL A 359 7.10 -16.91 19.16
C VAL A 359 7.13 -16.79 20.67
N ARG A 360 8.15 -17.33 21.32
CA ARG A 360 8.31 -17.26 22.77
C ARG A 360 8.83 -15.91 23.23
N PRO A 361 8.45 -15.42 24.42
CA PRO A 361 8.88 -14.11 24.93
C PRO A 361 10.40 -13.93 25.06
N ASP A 362 11.13 -15.02 25.24
CA ASP A 362 12.60 -15.09 25.39
C ASP A 362 13.33 -15.37 24.07
N ASP A 363 12.60 -15.62 22.99
CA ASP A 363 13.21 -15.83 21.68
C ASP A 363 13.93 -14.56 21.19
N ARG A 364 15.10 -14.77 20.58
CA ARG A 364 15.77 -13.74 19.77
C ARG A 364 14.97 -13.50 18.51
N PHE A 365 15.14 -12.31 17.93
CA PHE A 365 14.44 -11.99 16.68
C PHE A 365 14.73 -13.02 15.58
N ASN A 366 13.68 -13.58 14.97
CA ASN A 366 13.84 -14.64 13.98
C ASN A 366 12.85 -14.58 12.80
N ALA A 367 11.97 -13.62 12.75
CA ALA A 367 10.94 -13.44 11.69
C ALA A 367 10.01 -14.66 11.46
N SER A 368 10.01 -15.66 12.35
CA SER A 368 9.11 -16.81 12.30
C SER A 368 7.75 -16.49 12.91
N VAL A 369 6.82 -17.43 12.78
CA VAL A 369 5.56 -17.46 13.55
C VAL A 369 5.66 -18.37 14.76
N GLY A 370 6.88 -18.70 15.18
CA GLY A 370 7.20 -19.41 16.41
C GLY A 370 7.13 -20.92 16.31
N GLN A 371 7.07 -21.56 17.47
CA GLN A 371 6.97 -22.99 17.65
C GLN A 371 5.53 -23.41 17.95
N PRO A 372 5.16 -24.67 17.67
CA PRO A 372 3.85 -25.18 18.02
C PRO A 372 3.54 -25.07 19.53
N PHE A 373 2.27 -24.86 19.84
CA PHE A 373 1.81 -25.00 21.23
C PHE A 373 2.06 -26.41 21.77
N PRO A 374 2.24 -26.57 23.08
CA PRO A 374 2.29 -27.91 23.69
C PRO A 374 1.07 -28.75 23.28
N GLY A 375 1.30 -29.99 22.85
CA GLY A 375 0.26 -30.89 22.35
C GLY A 375 -0.18 -30.63 20.90
N VAL A 376 0.41 -29.67 20.21
CA VAL A 376 0.21 -29.40 18.80
C VAL A 376 1.43 -29.86 18.00
N GLU A 377 1.17 -30.53 16.89
CA GLU A 377 2.19 -30.97 15.96
C GLU A 377 2.06 -30.20 14.65
N VAL A 378 3.18 -29.78 14.08
CA VAL A 378 3.26 -29.15 12.77
C VAL A 378 4.17 -29.98 11.87
N ARG A 379 3.71 -30.24 10.66
CA ARG A 379 4.47 -30.95 9.64
C ARG A 379 4.40 -30.17 8.32
N ILE A 380 5.48 -30.25 7.55
CA ILE A 380 5.50 -29.70 6.18
C ILE A 380 5.33 -30.88 5.21
N LEU A 381 4.27 -30.81 4.40
CA LEU A 381 4.06 -31.75 3.32
C LEU A 381 4.83 -31.26 2.08
N PRO A 382 5.87 -31.98 1.64
CA PRO A 382 6.64 -31.58 0.47
C PRO A 382 5.75 -31.43 -0.76
N ARG A 383 6.11 -30.55 -1.67
CA ARG A 383 5.46 -30.45 -2.98
C ARG A 383 5.87 -31.63 -3.86
N ASP A 384 5.01 -32.02 -4.77
CA ASP A 384 5.35 -33.02 -5.78
C ASP A 384 6.57 -32.53 -6.60
N SER A 385 7.56 -33.41 -6.72
CA SER A 385 8.91 -33.14 -7.25
C SER A 385 8.99 -32.81 -8.76
N ASN A 386 7.86 -32.53 -9.41
CA ASN A 386 7.79 -32.12 -10.83
C ASN A 386 7.81 -30.61 -11.08
N SER A 387 7.84 -29.78 -10.04
CA SER A 387 8.06 -28.35 -10.19
C SER A 387 9.53 -28.03 -9.89
N ASP A 388 10.23 -27.47 -10.86
CA ASP A 388 11.63 -27.06 -10.79
C ASP A 388 12.03 -26.54 -9.39
N GLN A 389 13.15 -27.07 -8.89
CA GLN A 389 13.82 -26.52 -7.72
C GLN A 389 14.01 -25.02 -7.93
N ASP A 390 13.20 -24.23 -7.21
CA ASP A 390 13.47 -22.79 -7.13
C ASP A 390 14.91 -22.62 -6.62
N SER A 391 15.66 -21.80 -7.31
CA SER A 391 17.11 -21.59 -7.13
C SER A 391 17.54 -21.10 -5.72
N ASP A 392 16.62 -21.01 -4.77
CA ASP A 392 16.88 -20.60 -3.39
C ASP A 392 17.04 -21.78 -2.41
N GLY A 393 16.90 -23.06 -2.86
CA GLY A 393 17.20 -24.26 -2.08
C GLY A 393 16.35 -24.44 -0.81
N LEU A 394 15.16 -23.84 -0.75
CA LEU A 394 14.28 -23.89 0.42
C LEU A 394 13.15 -24.91 0.18
N ASP A 395 13.11 -25.94 1.03
CA ASP A 395 12.08 -27.00 1.03
C ASP A 395 10.76 -26.47 1.61
N ASP A 396 10.05 -25.60 0.88
CA ASP A 396 8.73 -25.12 1.25
C ASP A 396 7.64 -26.11 0.84
N GLY A 397 6.70 -26.39 1.75
CA GLY A 397 5.58 -27.29 1.51
C GLY A 397 4.30 -26.81 2.19
N GLU A 398 3.21 -27.56 2.02
CA GLU A 398 1.95 -27.28 2.72
C GLU A 398 2.11 -27.54 4.23
N VAL A 399 1.68 -26.57 5.02
CA VAL A 399 1.67 -26.68 6.50
C VAL A 399 0.50 -27.56 6.93
N LEU A 400 0.81 -28.66 7.59
CA LEU A 400 -0.16 -29.54 8.21
C LEU A 400 -0.11 -29.38 9.72
N ILE A 401 -1.29 -29.36 10.37
CA ILE A 401 -1.42 -29.22 11.83
C ILE A 401 -2.22 -30.39 12.40
N ARG A 402 -1.76 -30.92 13.53
CA ARG A 402 -2.47 -31.93 14.30
C ARG A 402 -2.46 -31.57 15.79
N GLY A 403 -3.57 -31.79 16.48
CA GLY A 403 -3.67 -31.56 17.92
C GLY A 403 -5.09 -31.28 18.37
N PRO A 404 -5.27 -31.16 19.71
CA PRO A 404 -6.59 -31.00 20.33
C PRO A 404 -7.27 -29.65 20.03
N ILE A 405 -6.53 -28.68 19.44
CA ILE A 405 -7.04 -27.37 19.04
C ILE A 405 -7.83 -27.39 17.74
N LEU A 406 -7.83 -28.51 16.99
CA LEU A 406 -8.45 -28.60 15.69
C LEU A 406 -9.98 -28.61 15.81
N MET A 407 -10.63 -27.89 14.88
CA MET A 407 -12.09 -27.89 14.74
C MET A 407 -12.65 -29.32 14.68
N ARG A 408 -13.87 -29.47 15.14
CA ARG A 408 -14.59 -30.73 14.99
C ARG A 408 -14.93 -31.00 13.53
N GLU A 409 -15.52 -30.04 12.85
CA GLU A 409 -16.02 -30.14 11.48
C GLU A 409 -16.36 -28.79 10.89
N TYR A 410 -16.56 -28.71 9.58
CA TYR A 410 -17.38 -27.69 8.93
C TYR A 410 -18.87 -28.11 9.01
N PHE A 411 -19.67 -27.29 9.64
CA PHE A 411 -21.10 -27.59 9.89
C PHE A 411 -21.84 -27.89 8.59
N ASN A 412 -22.56 -29.01 8.56
CA ASN A 412 -23.29 -29.52 7.39
C ASN A 412 -22.45 -29.62 6.08
N ARG A 413 -21.12 -29.76 6.21
CA ARG A 413 -20.20 -29.86 5.05
C ARG A 413 -19.23 -31.03 5.25
N PRO A 414 -19.71 -32.29 5.18
CA PRO A 414 -18.84 -33.45 5.36
C PRO A 414 -17.76 -33.56 4.26
N ASP A 415 -18.09 -33.16 3.05
CA ASP A 415 -17.17 -33.09 1.89
C ASP A 415 -15.97 -32.17 2.19
N ALA A 416 -16.25 -30.92 2.58
CA ALA A 416 -15.22 -29.95 2.91
C ALA A 416 -14.44 -30.33 4.19
N THR A 417 -15.09 -31.01 5.13
CA THR A 417 -14.43 -31.50 6.34
C THR A 417 -13.44 -32.61 6.00
N ALA A 418 -13.82 -33.56 5.14
CA ALA A 418 -12.94 -34.64 4.71
C ALA A 418 -11.79 -34.15 3.84
N GLU A 419 -11.99 -33.07 3.05
CA GLU A 419 -10.91 -32.40 2.30
C GLU A 419 -9.90 -31.74 3.24
N ALA A 420 -10.37 -31.07 4.30
CA ALA A 420 -9.50 -30.30 5.19
C ALA A 420 -8.86 -31.15 6.30
N LEU A 421 -9.57 -32.17 6.79
CA LEU A 421 -9.11 -33.05 7.89
C LEU A 421 -8.86 -34.46 7.34
N GLN A 422 -7.59 -34.79 7.11
CA GLN A 422 -7.17 -36.11 6.60
C GLN A 422 -6.24 -36.79 7.61
N ASP A 423 -6.56 -37.99 8.02
CA ASP A 423 -5.79 -38.78 8.96
C ASP A 423 -5.42 -38.04 10.27
N GLY A 424 -6.33 -37.17 10.73
CA GLY A 424 -6.14 -36.36 11.93
C GLY A 424 -5.26 -35.10 11.71
N TRP A 425 -4.85 -34.82 10.47
CA TRP A 425 -4.11 -33.63 10.08
C TRP A 425 -5.02 -32.61 9.37
N LEU A 426 -4.92 -31.38 9.79
CA LEU A 426 -5.53 -30.25 9.08
C LEU A 426 -4.63 -29.80 7.94
N HIS A 427 -5.11 -29.88 6.72
CA HIS A 427 -4.53 -29.28 5.53
C HIS A 427 -4.87 -27.79 5.51
N THR A 428 -3.89 -26.95 5.89
CA THR A 428 -4.16 -25.51 6.11
C THR A 428 -4.31 -24.72 4.81
N GLY A 429 -3.79 -25.23 3.71
CA GLY A 429 -3.62 -24.50 2.46
C GLY A 429 -2.59 -23.38 2.52
N ASP A 430 -1.92 -23.18 3.67
CA ASP A 430 -0.80 -22.27 3.82
C ASP A 430 0.51 -23.00 3.50
N LEU A 431 1.48 -22.29 2.99
CA LEU A 431 2.80 -22.80 2.64
C LEU A 431 3.84 -22.29 3.63
N GLY A 432 4.80 -23.14 3.95
CA GLY A 432 5.83 -22.78 4.89
C GLY A 432 6.92 -23.82 5.02
N ARG A 433 7.84 -23.56 5.93
CA ARG A 433 8.93 -24.46 6.29
C ARG A 433 9.21 -24.40 7.79
N LEU A 434 9.83 -25.44 8.27
CA LEU A 434 10.37 -25.52 9.64
C LEU A 434 11.89 -25.36 9.60
N ASP A 435 12.44 -24.65 10.58
CA ASP A 435 13.89 -24.65 10.80
C ASP A 435 14.31 -25.77 11.75
N ASP A 436 15.64 -25.91 11.95
CA ASP A 436 16.25 -26.92 12.83
C ASP A 436 15.78 -26.85 14.30
N LYS A 437 15.17 -25.72 14.69
CA LYS A 437 14.61 -25.51 16.02
C LYS A 437 13.10 -25.77 16.09
N GLY A 438 12.50 -26.24 15.00
CA GLY A 438 11.06 -26.46 14.89
C GLY A 438 10.23 -25.16 14.83
N ARG A 439 10.83 -24.03 14.41
CA ARG A 439 10.10 -22.78 14.22
C ARG A 439 9.50 -22.73 12.82
N LEU A 440 8.24 -22.34 12.75
CA LEU A 440 7.49 -22.25 11.50
C LEU A 440 7.69 -20.89 10.84
N PHE A 441 7.93 -20.90 9.53
CA PHE A 441 7.97 -19.74 8.65
C PHE A 441 6.90 -19.89 7.59
N ILE A 442 5.95 -18.96 7.56
CA ILE A 442 4.90 -18.92 6.53
C ILE A 442 5.43 -18.15 5.32
N THR A 443 5.38 -18.78 4.16
CA THR A 443 5.89 -18.21 2.90
C THR A 443 4.78 -17.74 1.97
N GLY A 444 3.58 -18.37 2.01
CA GLY A 444 2.45 -17.96 1.19
C GLY A 444 1.20 -18.81 1.39
N ARG A 445 0.26 -18.72 0.46
CA ARG A 445 -0.94 -19.55 0.39
C ARG A 445 -1.04 -20.30 -0.92
N LYS A 446 -1.41 -21.58 -0.86
CA LYS A 446 -1.56 -22.46 -2.03
C LYS A 446 -2.54 -21.89 -3.08
N LYS A 447 -3.66 -21.33 -2.63
CA LYS A 447 -4.70 -20.73 -3.49
C LYS A 447 -4.34 -19.34 -4.04
N GLU A 448 -3.34 -18.68 -3.48
CA GLU A 448 -2.91 -17.34 -3.89
C GLU A 448 -1.62 -17.37 -4.73
N ILE A 449 -1.05 -18.54 -4.99
CA ILE A 449 0.11 -18.67 -5.86
C ILE A 449 -0.26 -18.25 -7.27
N ILE A 450 0.54 -17.37 -7.85
CA ILE A 450 0.48 -17.06 -9.27
C ILE A 450 1.43 -18.01 -9.99
N VAL A 451 0.88 -18.92 -10.77
CA VAL A 451 1.67 -19.82 -11.60
C VAL A 451 1.88 -19.15 -12.95
N LEU A 452 3.13 -18.86 -13.28
CA LEU A 452 3.48 -18.31 -14.59
C LEU A 452 3.47 -19.39 -15.67
N SER A 453 3.32 -18.98 -16.92
CA SER A 453 3.43 -19.87 -18.09
C SER A 453 4.79 -20.58 -18.19
N SER A 454 5.83 -20.02 -17.55
CA SER A 454 7.14 -20.66 -17.41
C SER A 454 7.20 -21.77 -16.35
N GLY A 455 6.09 -22.10 -15.67
CA GLY A 455 6.02 -23.06 -14.57
C GLY A 455 6.46 -22.51 -13.21
N LYS A 456 6.95 -21.26 -13.13
CA LYS A 456 7.38 -20.66 -11.86
C LYS A 456 6.22 -20.25 -10.99
N ASN A 457 6.32 -20.57 -9.71
CA ASN A 457 5.38 -20.19 -8.68
C ASN A 457 5.80 -18.87 -8.04
N LEU A 458 4.89 -17.89 -8.02
CA LEU A 458 5.11 -16.58 -7.41
C LEU A 458 4.18 -16.36 -6.23
N TYR A 459 4.73 -15.77 -5.17
CA TYR A 459 3.99 -15.41 -3.97
C TYR A 459 3.65 -13.92 -4.00
N PRO A 460 2.39 -13.53 -4.22
CA PRO A 460 2.02 -12.13 -4.35
C PRO A 460 2.43 -11.29 -3.15
N GLU A 461 2.28 -11.83 -1.93
CA GLU A 461 2.60 -11.10 -0.69
C GLU A 461 4.09 -10.74 -0.57
N GLU A 462 4.99 -11.59 -1.05
CA GLU A 462 6.43 -11.32 -1.08
C GLU A 462 6.74 -10.13 -1.99
N ILE A 463 6.14 -10.14 -3.17
CA ILE A 463 6.32 -9.11 -4.19
C ILE A 463 5.69 -7.80 -3.71
N GLU A 464 4.47 -7.85 -3.15
CA GLU A 464 3.80 -6.69 -2.55
C GLU A 464 4.61 -6.05 -1.44
N ALA A 465 5.22 -6.85 -0.57
CA ALA A 465 6.07 -6.36 0.52
C ALA A 465 7.29 -5.60 -0.02
N HIS A 466 7.86 -6.05 -1.15
CA HIS A 466 8.97 -5.36 -1.79
C HIS A 466 8.57 -3.99 -2.33
N TYR A 467 7.47 -3.89 -3.07
CA TYR A 467 7.02 -2.61 -3.64
C TYR A 467 6.43 -1.64 -2.63
N ARG A 468 5.91 -2.12 -1.50
CA ARG A 468 5.45 -1.28 -0.37
C ARG A 468 6.58 -0.54 0.35
N GLN A 469 7.85 -0.74 0.00
CA GLN A 469 8.96 0.08 0.48
C GLN A 469 8.91 1.52 -0.09
N SER A 470 8.18 1.75 -1.17
CA SER A 470 7.93 3.10 -1.69
C SER A 470 7.01 3.89 -0.74
N ALA A 471 7.45 5.10 -0.36
CA ALA A 471 6.63 6.00 0.44
C ALA A 471 5.37 6.51 -0.30
N PHE A 472 5.33 6.39 -1.63
CA PHE A 472 4.23 6.85 -2.47
C PHE A 472 3.15 5.80 -2.69
N ILE A 473 3.43 4.53 -2.36
CA ILE A 473 2.50 3.41 -2.50
C ILE A 473 1.90 3.09 -1.12
N LYS A 474 0.63 3.43 -0.95
CA LYS A 474 -0.12 3.12 0.28
C LYS A 474 -0.55 1.67 0.33
N GLU A 475 -1.13 1.17 -0.78
CA GLU A 475 -1.60 -0.20 -0.91
C GLU A 475 -1.21 -0.76 -2.27
N LEU A 476 -0.97 -2.06 -2.32
CA LEU A 476 -0.63 -2.78 -3.55
C LEU A 476 -1.24 -4.17 -3.51
N CYS A 477 -1.83 -4.58 -4.61
CA CYS A 477 -2.31 -5.95 -4.84
C CYS A 477 -1.69 -6.49 -6.12
N ILE A 478 -1.01 -7.62 -6.04
CA ILE A 478 -0.44 -8.32 -7.18
C ILE A 478 -1.40 -9.43 -7.63
N LEU A 479 -1.64 -9.47 -8.93
CA LEU A 479 -2.49 -10.45 -9.61
C LEU A 479 -1.73 -11.06 -10.78
N GLY A 480 -2.07 -12.29 -11.13
CA GLY A 480 -1.66 -12.88 -12.39
C GLY A 480 -2.56 -12.38 -13.53
N SER A 481 -1.96 -11.92 -14.61
CA SER A 481 -2.68 -11.57 -15.85
C SER A 481 -2.42 -12.65 -16.88
N SER A 482 -3.47 -13.32 -17.35
CA SER A 482 -3.46 -14.32 -18.42
C SER A 482 -4.20 -13.80 -19.65
N ARG A 483 -3.87 -14.36 -20.83
CA ARG A 483 -4.70 -14.14 -22.02
C ARG A 483 -6.04 -14.87 -21.88
N PRO A 484 -7.10 -14.37 -22.51
CA PRO A 484 -8.38 -15.07 -22.51
C PRO A 484 -8.20 -16.52 -23.03
N GLY A 485 -8.57 -17.51 -22.18
CA GLY A 485 -8.47 -18.94 -22.52
C GLY A 485 -7.20 -19.66 -22.04
N GLU A 486 -6.23 -18.97 -21.48
CA GLU A 486 -5.02 -19.57 -20.90
C GLU A 486 -5.08 -19.65 -19.37
N PRO A 487 -4.87 -20.82 -18.75
CA PRO A 487 -4.97 -20.97 -17.28
C PRO A 487 -3.77 -20.40 -16.53
N ALA A 488 -2.61 -20.24 -17.18
CA ALA A 488 -1.39 -19.75 -16.55
C ALA A 488 -1.20 -18.26 -16.79
N ALA A 489 -0.74 -17.54 -15.76
CA ALA A 489 -0.43 -16.12 -15.89
C ALA A 489 0.81 -15.89 -16.75
N GLU A 490 0.72 -15.02 -17.76
CA GLU A 490 1.91 -14.63 -18.53
C GLU A 490 2.73 -13.56 -17.83
N ARG A 491 2.08 -12.68 -17.04
CA ARG A 491 2.72 -11.50 -16.43
C ARG A 491 2.08 -11.19 -15.09
N LEU A 492 2.84 -10.45 -14.30
CA LEU A 492 2.31 -9.82 -13.09
C LEU A 492 1.62 -8.51 -13.44
N HIS A 493 0.43 -8.35 -12.89
CA HIS A 493 -0.35 -7.12 -12.93
C HIS A 493 -0.54 -6.61 -11.50
N ALA A 494 -0.40 -5.30 -11.29
CA ALA A 494 -0.60 -4.69 -9.99
C ALA A 494 -1.79 -3.72 -9.97
N VAL A 495 -2.52 -3.68 -8.86
CA VAL A 495 -3.41 -2.57 -8.54
C VAL A 495 -2.77 -1.77 -7.42
N VAL A 496 -2.47 -0.52 -7.69
CA VAL A 496 -1.72 0.38 -6.81
C VAL A 496 -2.65 1.45 -6.26
N VAL A 497 -2.65 1.62 -4.94
CA VAL A 497 -3.30 2.77 -4.28
C VAL A 497 -2.19 3.70 -3.80
N PRO A 498 -2.11 4.93 -4.31
CA PRO A 498 -1.10 5.90 -3.92
C PRO A 498 -1.38 6.49 -2.53
N ASP A 499 -0.33 6.97 -1.87
CA ASP A 499 -0.47 7.72 -0.62
C ASP A 499 -0.72 9.20 -0.90
N GLU A 500 -1.98 9.60 -0.94
CA GLU A 500 -2.40 10.97 -1.22
C GLU A 500 -1.80 12.01 -0.25
N ALA A 501 -1.58 11.64 1.01
CA ALA A 501 -1.02 12.56 1.99
C ALA A 501 0.44 12.90 1.63
N VAL A 502 1.22 11.89 1.28
CA VAL A 502 2.61 12.05 0.83
C VAL A 502 2.68 12.77 -0.51
N LEU A 503 1.76 12.50 -1.42
CA LEU A 503 1.69 13.18 -2.73
C LEU A 503 1.44 14.67 -2.56
N ARG A 504 0.49 15.06 -1.71
CA ARG A 504 0.18 16.47 -1.42
C ARG A 504 1.34 17.17 -0.71
N GLU A 505 1.94 16.52 0.29
CA GLU A 505 3.09 17.07 1.02
C GLU A 505 4.28 17.36 0.10
N LYS A 506 4.50 16.49 -0.89
CA LYS A 506 5.61 16.62 -1.86
C LYS A 506 5.26 17.41 -3.12
N GLY A 507 4.03 17.90 -3.26
CA GLY A 507 3.60 18.68 -4.42
C GLY A 507 3.68 17.90 -5.73
N VAL A 508 3.39 16.60 -5.70
CA VAL A 508 3.47 15.74 -6.89
C VAL A 508 2.36 16.09 -7.87
N VAL A 509 2.71 16.41 -9.09
CA VAL A 509 1.78 16.83 -10.15
C VAL A 509 1.45 15.70 -11.11
N ASN A 510 2.39 14.78 -11.34
CA ASN A 510 2.24 13.68 -12.28
C ASN A 510 2.27 12.33 -11.54
N LEU A 511 1.08 11.88 -11.14
CA LEU A 511 0.93 10.66 -10.35
C LEU A 511 1.37 9.41 -11.12
N ARG A 512 0.97 9.28 -12.39
CA ARG A 512 1.25 8.08 -13.19
C ARG A 512 2.74 7.91 -13.46
N GLU A 513 3.43 8.99 -13.77
CA GLU A 513 4.89 8.96 -13.98
C GLU A 513 5.64 8.64 -12.67
N LEU A 514 5.19 9.22 -11.54
CA LEU A 514 5.79 8.92 -10.25
C LEU A 514 5.61 7.44 -9.87
N ILE A 515 4.39 6.91 -9.97
CA ILE A 515 4.14 5.49 -9.64
C ILE A 515 4.92 4.58 -10.59
N ARG A 516 4.97 4.91 -11.89
CA ARG A 516 5.81 4.20 -12.85
C ARG A 516 7.27 4.21 -12.41
N PHE A 517 7.80 5.39 -12.05
CA PHE A 517 9.16 5.56 -11.58
C PHE A 517 9.48 4.69 -10.35
N GLU A 518 8.58 4.67 -9.36
CA GLU A 518 8.73 3.88 -8.13
C GLU A 518 8.71 2.37 -8.42
N ILE A 519 7.73 1.92 -9.22
CA ILE A 519 7.62 0.52 -9.63
C ILE A 519 8.88 0.09 -10.38
N GLU A 520 9.32 0.85 -11.37
CA GLU A 520 10.49 0.55 -12.17
C GLU A 520 11.76 0.54 -11.29
N THR A 521 11.93 1.51 -10.39
CA THR A 521 13.09 1.60 -9.50
C THR A 521 13.21 0.39 -8.59
N LEU A 522 12.09 -0.05 -8.02
CA LEU A 522 12.04 -1.23 -7.16
C LEU A 522 12.16 -2.54 -7.97
N SER A 523 11.62 -2.57 -9.18
CA SER A 523 11.72 -3.73 -10.09
C SER A 523 13.15 -4.11 -10.42
N VAL A 524 14.07 -3.16 -10.48
CA VAL A 524 15.50 -3.45 -10.77
C VAL A 524 16.13 -4.39 -9.73
N GLN A 525 15.62 -4.37 -8.51
CA GLN A 525 16.13 -5.20 -7.40
C GLN A 525 15.57 -6.63 -7.42
N LEU A 526 14.57 -6.88 -8.27
CA LEU A 526 13.91 -8.19 -8.38
C LEU A 526 14.32 -8.94 -9.65
N PRO A 527 14.34 -10.28 -9.61
CA PRO A 527 14.44 -11.11 -10.79
C PRO A 527 13.33 -10.76 -11.81
N SER A 528 13.59 -10.96 -13.09
CA SER A 528 12.66 -10.52 -14.16
C SER A 528 11.24 -11.07 -14.01
N HIS A 529 11.09 -12.32 -13.57
CA HIS A 529 9.80 -12.98 -13.39
C HIS A 529 9.00 -12.46 -12.19
N LYS A 530 9.63 -11.76 -11.23
CA LYS A 530 8.97 -11.12 -10.06
C LYS A 530 8.65 -9.64 -10.29
N ARG A 531 8.92 -9.10 -11.48
CA ARG A 531 8.69 -7.67 -11.80
C ARG A 531 7.26 -7.42 -12.22
N ILE A 532 6.70 -6.30 -11.76
CA ILE A 532 5.43 -5.78 -12.24
C ILE A 532 5.65 -5.21 -13.65
N LEU A 533 4.93 -5.75 -14.63
CA LEU A 533 5.00 -5.30 -16.02
C LEU A 533 3.82 -4.41 -16.41
N THR A 534 2.67 -4.61 -15.75
CA THR A 534 1.46 -3.81 -15.96
C THR A 534 0.83 -3.45 -14.64
N TYR A 535 0.21 -2.28 -14.54
CA TYR A 535 -0.47 -1.86 -13.32
C TYR A 535 -1.62 -0.90 -13.61
N ASP A 536 -2.61 -0.92 -12.73
CA ASP A 536 -3.66 0.08 -12.63
C ASP A 536 -3.50 0.90 -11.36
N ILE A 537 -3.89 2.17 -11.40
CA ILE A 537 -3.91 3.04 -10.23
C ILE A 537 -5.36 3.18 -9.78
N SER A 538 -5.63 2.85 -8.52
CA SER A 538 -6.91 3.07 -7.87
C SER A 538 -6.77 4.21 -6.86
N LEU A 539 -7.70 5.15 -6.87
CA LEU A 539 -7.79 6.18 -5.83
C LEU A 539 -8.64 5.71 -4.64
N GLU A 540 -9.41 4.64 -4.82
CA GLU A 540 -10.16 4.01 -3.75
C GLU A 540 -9.30 2.95 -3.04
N PRO A 541 -9.46 2.80 -1.71
CA PRO A 541 -8.80 1.73 -0.97
C PRO A 541 -9.17 0.34 -1.53
N LEU A 542 -8.22 -0.58 -1.49
CA LEU A 542 -8.47 -1.96 -1.92
C LEU A 542 -9.49 -2.66 -1.02
N PRO A 543 -10.41 -3.46 -1.58
CA PRO A 543 -11.39 -4.22 -0.79
C PRO A 543 -10.67 -5.18 0.17
N ARG A 544 -11.07 -5.12 1.44
CA ARG A 544 -10.47 -5.89 2.53
C ARG A 544 -11.50 -6.63 3.34
N THR A 545 -11.05 -7.68 4.01
CA THR A 545 -11.80 -8.30 5.10
C THR A 545 -11.76 -7.40 6.33
N THR A 546 -12.61 -7.66 7.31
CA THR A 546 -12.61 -6.99 8.63
C THR A 546 -11.30 -7.17 9.41
N THR A 547 -10.51 -8.20 9.08
CA THR A 547 -9.14 -8.41 9.59
C THR A 547 -8.06 -7.74 8.75
N GLY A 548 -8.43 -6.94 7.73
CA GLY A 548 -7.52 -6.17 6.90
C GLY A 548 -6.85 -6.94 5.75
N LYS A 549 -7.20 -8.20 5.50
CA LYS A 549 -6.69 -8.95 4.34
C LYS A 549 -7.30 -8.45 3.04
N ILE A 550 -6.48 -8.34 1.98
CA ILE A 550 -6.94 -7.94 0.64
C ILE A 550 -7.79 -9.06 0.04
N ARG A 551 -8.96 -8.70 -0.51
CA ARG A 551 -9.85 -9.62 -1.22
C ARG A 551 -9.46 -9.68 -2.71
N ARG A 552 -8.38 -10.41 -3.04
CA ARG A 552 -7.84 -10.48 -4.41
C ARG A 552 -8.86 -10.90 -5.45
N HIS A 553 -9.71 -11.88 -5.14
CA HIS A 553 -10.75 -12.36 -6.06
C HIS A 553 -11.79 -11.28 -6.40
N GLU A 554 -12.11 -10.39 -5.48
CA GLU A 554 -13.02 -9.27 -5.70
C GLU A 554 -12.38 -8.23 -6.62
N ILE A 555 -11.10 -7.93 -6.40
CA ILE A 555 -10.32 -7.05 -7.28
C ILE A 555 -10.23 -7.64 -8.70
N GLN A 556 -9.91 -8.93 -8.79
CA GLN A 556 -9.80 -9.62 -10.08
C GLN A 556 -11.13 -9.65 -10.83
N ARG A 557 -12.25 -9.88 -10.12
CA ARG A 557 -13.59 -9.80 -10.70
C ARG A 557 -13.88 -8.40 -11.23
N THR A 558 -13.64 -7.36 -10.42
CA THR A 558 -13.87 -5.96 -10.82
C THR A 558 -13.04 -5.56 -12.02
N LEU A 559 -11.78 -6.01 -12.11
CA LEU A 559 -10.93 -5.79 -13.28
C LEU A 559 -11.47 -6.54 -14.50
N GLY A 560 -11.93 -7.78 -14.32
CA GLY A 560 -12.57 -8.57 -15.39
C GLY A 560 -13.86 -7.93 -15.91
N GLU A 561 -14.70 -7.43 -15.01
CA GLU A 561 -15.93 -6.69 -15.35
C GLU A 561 -15.59 -5.38 -16.08
N ARG A 562 -14.56 -4.64 -15.64
CA ARG A 562 -14.08 -3.44 -16.34
C ARG A 562 -13.49 -3.75 -17.71
N ALA A 563 -12.77 -4.85 -17.85
CA ALA A 563 -12.22 -5.29 -19.14
C ALA A 563 -13.30 -5.84 -20.09
N ALA A 564 -14.34 -6.46 -19.56
CA ALA A 564 -15.50 -6.99 -20.32
C ALA A 564 -16.52 -5.90 -20.66
N ALA A 565 -16.65 -4.88 -19.83
CA ALA A 565 -17.42 -3.69 -20.16
C ALA A 565 -16.74 -3.02 -21.36
N ARG A 566 -17.39 -3.09 -22.52
CA ARG A 566 -16.96 -2.37 -23.72
C ARG A 566 -16.77 -0.88 -23.35
N PRO A 567 -15.86 -0.15 -24.02
CA PRO A 567 -15.62 1.28 -23.73
C PRO A 567 -16.85 2.20 -23.80
N ASN A 568 -18.04 1.65 -24.08
CA ASN A 568 -19.26 2.40 -24.39
C ASN A 568 -20.44 2.13 -23.41
N GLU A 569 -20.27 1.40 -22.31
CA GLU A 569 -21.30 1.45 -21.26
C GLU A 569 -20.92 2.57 -20.29
N ALA A 570 -21.49 3.74 -20.57
CA ALA A 570 -21.42 4.93 -19.73
C ALA A 570 -21.80 4.57 -18.28
N ARG A 571 -20.84 4.67 -17.38
CA ARG A 571 -21.15 4.77 -15.95
C ARG A 571 -22.16 5.91 -15.82
N GLU A 572 -23.32 5.65 -15.24
CA GLU A 572 -24.35 6.68 -15.07
C GLU A 572 -23.74 7.90 -14.38
N GLU A 573 -23.85 9.04 -15.04
CA GLU A 573 -23.38 10.31 -14.52
C GLU A 573 -24.11 10.64 -13.21
N SER A 574 -23.37 11.04 -12.19
CA SER A 574 -23.98 11.37 -10.90
C SER A 574 -24.97 12.53 -11.05
N PRO A 575 -26.05 12.61 -10.23
CA PRO A 575 -26.97 13.74 -10.26
C PRO A 575 -26.25 15.09 -10.08
N GLU A 576 -25.18 15.09 -9.32
CA GLU A 576 -24.34 16.27 -9.05
C GLU A 576 -23.51 16.68 -10.28
N ASP A 577 -22.93 15.73 -11.02
CA ASP A 577 -22.21 15.99 -12.26
C ASP A 577 -23.12 16.48 -13.37
N ARG A 578 -24.34 15.91 -13.44
CA ARG A 578 -25.37 16.37 -14.38
C ARG A 578 -25.80 17.81 -14.10
N ALA A 579 -26.02 18.16 -12.83
CA ALA A 579 -26.35 19.53 -12.44
C ALA A 579 -25.20 20.50 -12.74
N TRP A 580 -23.96 20.09 -12.48
CA TRP A 580 -22.78 20.88 -12.76
C TRP A 580 -22.60 21.12 -14.28
N ARG A 581 -22.82 20.11 -15.13
CA ARG A 581 -22.74 20.21 -16.59
C ARG A 581 -23.73 21.22 -17.19
N ILE A 582 -24.93 21.30 -16.61
CA ILE A 582 -26.01 22.18 -17.10
C ILE A 582 -25.77 23.64 -16.69
N SER A 583 -24.96 23.88 -15.63
CA SER A 583 -24.72 25.23 -15.15
C SER A 583 -23.72 25.99 -16.02
N GLU A 584 -23.95 27.26 -16.23
CA GLU A 584 -23.03 28.31 -16.77
C GLU A 584 -22.26 27.98 -18.07
N GLY A 585 -22.88 27.27 -19.04
CA GLY A 585 -22.23 26.99 -20.32
C GLY A 585 -21.10 25.94 -20.24
N ARG A 586 -20.97 25.21 -19.12
CA ARG A 586 -19.94 24.16 -18.89
C ARG A 586 -20.10 23.01 -19.87
N GLY A 587 -21.32 22.70 -20.30
CA GLY A 587 -21.59 21.72 -21.37
C GLY A 587 -20.88 22.01 -22.68
N GLU A 588 -20.81 23.29 -23.09
CA GLU A 588 -20.08 23.71 -24.31
C GLU A 588 -18.56 23.50 -24.12
N THR A 589 -18.04 23.81 -22.95
CA THR A 589 -16.62 23.60 -22.64
C THR A 589 -16.26 22.10 -22.62
N LEU A 590 -17.12 21.27 -22.07
CA LEU A 590 -16.95 19.82 -22.13
C LEU A 590 -16.99 19.28 -23.56
N THR A 591 -17.93 19.75 -24.36
CA THR A 591 -18.04 19.39 -25.80
C THR A 591 -16.79 19.81 -26.57
N PHE A 592 -16.25 20.97 -26.27
CA PHE A 592 -14.99 21.42 -26.86
C PHE A 592 -13.81 20.52 -26.47
N ILE A 593 -13.69 20.16 -25.18
CA ILE A 593 -12.65 19.25 -24.70
C ILE A 593 -12.81 17.88 -25.38
N ALA A 594 -14.04 17.37 -25.46
CA ALA A 594 -14.38 16.10 -26.10
C ALA A 594 -13.95 16.06 -27.57
N THR A 595 -14.29 17.12 -28.33
CA THR A 595 -13.92 17.25 -29.74
C THR A 595 -12.40 17.29 -29.91
N ARG A 596 -11.71 18.05 -29.06
CA ARG A 596 -10.25 18.21 -29.18
C ARG A 596 -9.47 16.93 -28.84
N LEU A 597 -10.00 16.12 -27.92
CA LEU A 597 -9.37 14.85 -27.51
C LEU A 597 -9.85 13.67 -28.35
N ASP A 598 -10.72 13.90 -29.34
CA ASP A 598 -11.39 12.86 -30.14
C ASP A 598 -12.07 11.79 -29.25
N ARG A 599 -12.77 12.24 -28.20
CA ARG A 599 -13.49 11.41 -27.25
C ARG A 599 -14.91 11.91 -27.05
N PRO A 600 -15.92 11.13 -27.47
CA PRO A 600 -17.29 11.61 -27.51
C PRO A 600 -17.93 11.83 -26.11
N ASP A 601 -17.39 11.20 -25.08
CA ASP A 601 -17.97 11.25 -23.74
C ASP A 601 -16.90 11.54 -22.67
N ILE A 602 -16.81 12.82 -22.29
CA ILE A 602 -15.93 13.26 -21.20
C ILE A 602 -16.77 13.68 -20.02
N ARG A 603 -16.50 13.04 -18.87
CA ARG A 603 -17.20 13.32 -17.62
C ARG A 603 -16.47 14.39 -16.80
N PRO A 604 -17.21 15.19 -15.99
CA PRO A 604 -16.61 16.18 -15.09
C PRO A 604 -15.60 15.57 -14.08
N ASP A 605 -15.88 14.37 -13.57
CA ASP A 605 -15.05 13.66 -12.59
C ASP A 605 -13.86 12.95 -13.24
N ALA A 606 -13.79 12.87 -14.58
CA ALA A 606 -12.72 12.18 -15.28
C ALA A 606 -11.36 12.79 -14.93
N ASN A 607 -10.40 11.93 -14.57
CA ASN A 607 -9.02 12.34 -14.30
C ASN A 607 -8.27 12.56 -15.61
N LEU A 608 -7.61 13.72 -15.74
CA LEU A 608 -6.92 14.13 -16.96
C LEU A 608 -5.83 13.15 -17.40
N GLU A 609 -5.14 12.57 -16.45
CA GLU A 609 -4.04 11.64 -16.68
C GLU A 609 -4.49 10.17 -16.71
N LEU A 610 -5.26 9.75 -15.71
CA LEU A 610 -5.63 8.35 -15.51
C LEU A 610 -6.73 7.90 -16.50
N ASP A 611 -7.77 8.72 -16.66
CA ASP A 611 -8.94 8.38 -17.49
C ASP A 611 -8.78 8.88 -18.92
N LEU A 612 -8.23 10.09 -19.11
CA LEU A 612 -8.04 10.69 -20.43
C LEU A 612 -6.67 10.39 -21.04
N GLY A 613 -5.70 9.90 -20.23
CA GLY A 613 -4.37 9.52 -20.70
C GLY A 613 -3.49 10.68 -21.15
N LEU A 614 -3.80 11.91 -20.71
CA LEU A 614 -3.04 13.10 -21.11
C LEU A 614 -1.68 13.13 -20.40
N ASP A 615 -0.63 13.32 -21.20
CA ASP A 615 0.70 13.59 -20.65
C ASP A 615 0.83 15.04 -20.14
N SER A 616 1.97 15.36 -19.49
CA SER A 616 2.19 16.70 -18.92
C SER A 616 2.09 17.81 -19.97
N MET A 617 2.52 17.54 -21.22
CA MET A 617 2.46 18.51 -22.31
C MET A 617 1.03 18.69 -22.80
N GLU A 618 0.32 17.61 -23.03
CA GLU A 618 -1.08 17.62 -23.49
C GLU A 618 -2.00 18.31 -22.48
N ARG A 619 -1.74 18.15 -21.17
CA ARG A 619 -2.45 18.88 -20.11
C ARG A 619 -2.22 20.40 -20.19
N VAL A 620 -0.95 20.82 -20.36
CA VAL A 620 -0.60 22.24 -20.51
C VAL A 620 -1.21 22.83 -21.79
N GLU A 621 -1.15 22.08 -22.88
CA GLU A 621 -1.76 22.46 -24.15
C GLU A 621 -3.28 22.67 -24.01
N LEU A 622 -3.98 21.73 -23.38
CA LEU A 622 -5.41 21.81 -23.14
C LEU A 622 -5.77 23.02 -22.26
N LEU A 623 -5.06 23.21 -21.16
CA LEU A 623 -5.26 24.33 -20.26
C LEU A 623 -5.04 25.67 -20.98
N THR A 624 -3.95 25.81 -21.75
CA THR A 624 -3.62 27.05 -22.46
C THR A 624 -4.68 27.41 -23.51
N VAL A 625 -5.21 26.41 -24.20
CA VAL A 625 -6.29 26.66 -25.19
C VAL A 625 -7.57 27.11 -24.50
N LEU A 626 -7.90 26.55 -23.34
CA LEU A 626 -9.07 26.98 -22.56
C LEU A 626 -8.88 28.39 -22.00
N GLU A 627 -7.68 28.71 -21.49
CA GLU A 627 -7.32 30.07 -21.04
C GLU A 627 -7.47 31.09 -22.16
N GLN A 628 -6.98 30.80 -23.37
CA GLN A 628 -7.10 31.67 -24.52
C GLN A 628 -8.55 31.87 -24.94
N ARG A 629 -9.34 30.78 -24.95
CA ARG A 629 -10.76 30.86 -25.31
C ARG A 629 -11.56 31.74 -24.34
N ARG A 630 -11.23 31.73 -23.07
CA ARG A 630 -11.91 32.51 -22.02
C ARG A 630 -11.24 33.86 -21.71
N GLY A 631 -10.05 34.12 -22.24
CA GLY A 631 -9.28 35.33 -21.93
C GLY A 631 -8.82 35.39 -20.46
N THR A 632 -8.58 34.27 -19.84
CA THR A 632 -8.17 34.16 -18.44
C THR A 632 -6.76 33.57 -18.32
N HIS A 633 -6.15 33.65 -17.12
CA HIS A 633 -4.85 33.07 -16.87
C HIS A 633 -4.80 32.39 -15.50
N VAL A 634 -4.59 31.07 -15.48
CA VAL A 634 -4.52 30.26 -14.26
C VAL A 634 -3.12 30.36 -13.67
N LEU A 635 -3.02 30.73 -12.41
CA LEU A 635 -1.74 30.81 -11.71
C LEU A 635 -1.02 29.45 -11.63
N ASP A 636 0.30 29.44 -11.76
CA ASP A 636 1.12 28.21 -11.74
C ASP A 636 0.90 27.34 -10.49
N ALA A 637 0.69 27.97 -9.34
CA ALA A 637 0.36 27.25 -8.10
C ALA A 637 -0.96 26.47 -8.17
N VAL A 638 -1.95 26.98 -8.93
CA VAL A 638 -3.24 26.31 -9.13
C VAL A 638 -3.14 25.24 -10.20
N ARG A 639 -2.34 25.46 -11.26
CA ARG A 639 -2.10 24.47 -12.34
C ARG A 639 -1.63 23.13 -11.79
N ALA A 640 -0.79 23.16 -10.74
CA ALA A 640 -0.27 21.96 -10.08
C ALA A 640 -1.33 21.15 -9.31
N THR A 641 -2.50 21.72 -9.05
CA THR A 641 -3.58 21.06 -8.27
C THR A 641 -4.75 20.57 -9.13
N ILE A 642 -4.66 20.71 -10.45
CA ILE A 642 -5.71 20.31 -11.38
C ILE A 642 -5.51 18.85 -11.79
N PHE A 643 -6.40 17.99 -11.38
CA PHE A 643 -6.36 16.55 -11.69
C PHE A 643 -7.57 16.09 -12.51
N THR A 644 -8.72 16.74 -12.39
CA THR A 644 -9.95 16.33 -13.08
C THR A 644 -10.41 17.39 -14.09
N VAL A 645 -11.28 16.98 -15.02
CA VAL A 645 -11.89 17.89 -15.99
C VAL A 645 -12.69 18.99 -15.29
N ARG A 646 -13.43 18.66 -14.22
CA ARG A 646 -14.14 19.64 -13.39
C ARG A 646 -13.20 20.71 -12.86
N GLN A 647 -12.10 20.28 -12.21
CA GLN A 647 -11.11 21.20 -11.66
C GLN A 647 -10.46 22.08 -12.74
N LEU A 648 -10.21 21.51 -13.93
CA LEU A 648 -9.67 22.23 -15.05
C LEU A 648 -10.61 23.36 -15.51
N VAL A 649 -11.89 23.04 -15.69
CA VAL A 649 -12.91 24.02 -16.13
C VAL A 649 -13.10 25.10 -15.06
N GLU A 650 -13.27 24.73 -13.79
CA GLU A 650 -13.45 25.66 -12.68
C GLU A 650 -12.23 26.57 -12.47
N ALA A 651 -11.01 26.03 -12.63
CA ALA A 651 -9.79 26.81 -12.53
C ALA A 651 -9.72 27.90 -13.62
N VAL A 652 -10.11 27.57 -14.85
CA VAL A 652 -10.17 28.54 -15.95
C VAL A 652 -11.30 29.56 -15.75
N GLU A 653 -12.43 29.14 -15.16
CA GLU A 653 -13.57 30.04 -14.87
C GLU A 653 -13.25 31.05 -13.75
N THR A 654 -12.55 30.62 -12.73
CA THR A 654 -12.20 31.45 -11.58
C THR A 654 -10.93 32.26 -11.75
N ALA A 655 -10.17 31.99 -12.83
CA ALA A 655 -8.92 32.69 -13.09
C ALA A 655 -9.17 34.17 -13.47
N PRO A 656 -8.26 35.09 -13.08
CA PRO A 656 -8.40 36.51 -13.42
C PRO A 656 -8.33 36.71 -14.92
N ALA A 657 -9.19 37.64 -15.45
CA ALA A 657 -9.17 38.01 -16.83
C ALA A 657 -7.86 38.73 -17.18
N VAL A 658 -7.26 38.36 -18.31
CA VAL A 658 -6.09 39.06 -18.84
C VAL A 658 -6.55 40.34 -19.55
N ALA A 659 -6.29 41.49 -18.96
CA ALA A 659 -6.54 42.78 -19.60
C ALA A 659 -5.66 42.91 -20.86
N ARG A 660 -6.22 42.72 -22.04
CA ARG A 660 -5.62 43.13 -23.31
C ARG A 660 -6.35 44.31 -23.88
N PRO A 661 -5.65 45.38 -24.34
CA PRO A 661 -6.28 46.39 -25.14
C PRO A 661 -6.51 45.87 -26.58
N GLY A 662 -7.80 45.68 -26.91
CA GLY A 662 -8.28 45.60 -28.28
C GLY A 662 -7.70 44.54 -29.19
N GLU A 663 -8.38 43.39 -29.27
CA GLU A 663 -8.66 42.62 -30.48
C GLU A 663 -9.25 41.27 -30.10
N THR A 664 -10.46 41.00 -30.54
CA THR A 664 -11.09 39.67 -30.51
C THR A 664 -10.67 38.93 -31.77
N PRO A 665 -9.84 37.89 -31.69
CA PRO A 665 -9.71 36.97 -32.81
C PRO A 665 -10.75 35.85 -32.66
N ALA A 666 -11.55 35.68 -33.68
CA ALA A 666 -12.33 34.49 -33.93
C ALA A 666 -11.34 33.31 -34.09
N VAL A 667 -11.33 32.38 -33.15
CA VAL A 667 -10.47 31.19 -33.21
C VAL A 667 -11.16 30.15 -34.09
N ASP A 668 -10.61 29.99 -35.27
CA ASP A 668 -10.95 28.91 -36.19
C ASP A 668 -10.55 27.57 -35.57
N SER A 669 -11.39 26.55 -35.64
CA SER A 669 -11.23 25.22 -34.97
C SER A 669 -10.07 24.38 -35.54
N SER A 670 -9.27 24.91 -36.44
CA SER A 670 -8.12 24.26 -37.09
C SER A 670 -6.76 24.89 -36.78
N SER A 671 -6.66 25.89 -35.86
CA SER A 671 -5.38 26.56 -35.62
C SER A 671 -4.45 25.74 -34.71
N GLU A 672 -3.24 25.54 -35.19
CA GLU A 672 -2.10 24.96 -34.52
C GLU A 672 -1.82 25.61 -33.15
N LEU A 673 -1.26 24.80 -32.22
CA LEU A 673 -0.98 25.17 -30.83
C LEU A 673 -0.12 26.45 -30.71
N PRO A 674 -0.38 27.29 -29.70
CA PRO A 674 0.25 28.57 -29.54
C PRO A 674 1.66 28.53 -28.93
N TRP A 675 2.51 27.61 -29.39
CA TRP A 675 3.90 27.55 -28.94
C TRP A 675 4.66 28.83 -29.23
N ASP A 676 4.34 29.53 -30.27
CA ASP A 676 4.93 30.83 -30.56
C ASP A 676 4.68 31.84 -29.45
N THR A 677 3.45 31.85 -28.89
CA THR A 677 3.09 32.74 -27.78
C THR A 677 3.74 32.33 -26.49
N LEU A 678 3.72 31.01 -26.17
CA LEU A 678 4.31 30.47 -24.96
C LEU A 678 5.83 30.64 -24.90
N LEU A 679 6.50 30.37 -26.01
CA LEU A 679 7.95 30.51 -26.10
C LEU A 679 8.38 31.96 -26.21
N SER A 680 7.55 32.89 -26.74
CA SER A 680 7.87 34.31 -26.84
C SER A 680 7.72 35.07 -25.52
N ALA A 681 7.02 34.50 -24.54
CA ALA A 681 6.90 35.11 -23.22
C ALA A 681 8.31 35.34 -22.60
N PRO A 682 8.55 36.47 -21.93
CA PRO A 682 9.83 36.78 -21.32
C PRO A 682 10.16 35.78 -20.24
N ALA A 683 11.25 35.03 -20.42
CA ALA A 683 11.81 34.19 -19.35
C ALA A 683 12.26 35.08 -18.16
N ASP A 684 12.36 34.47 -16.98
CA ASP A 684 12.83 35.17 -15.79
C ASP A 684 14.12 35.93 -16.07
N LYS A 685 14.11 37.24 -15.78
CA LYS A 685 15.25 38.14 -16.00
C LYS A 685 16.54 37.69 -15.33
N GLU A 686 16.44 36.95 -14.23
CA GLU A 686 17.60 36.35 -13.56
C GLU A 686 18.23 35.24 -14.39
N ILE A 687 17.43 34.40 -15.02
CA ILE A 687 17.91 33.29 -15.88
C ILE A 687 18.69 33.85 -17.06
N VAL A 688 18.10 34.83 -17.76
CA VAL A 688 18.75 35.46 -18.93
C VAL A 688 20.06 36.13 -18.53
N ARG A 689 20.08 36.87 -17.43
CA ARG A 689 21.28 37.53 -16.90
C ARG A 689 22.37 36.52 -16.51
N ASP A 690 22.00 35.42 -15.88
CA ASP A 690 22.96 34.37 -15.48
C ASP A 690 23.56 33.64 -16.68
N LEU A 691 22.79 33.42 -17.74
CA LEU A 691 23.28 32.82 -18.99
C LEU A 691 24.23 33.74 -19.78
N GLN A 692 24.07 35.06 -19.68
CA GLN A 692 24.89 36.05 -20.37
C GLN A 692 26.14 36.41 -19.59
N ARG A 693 26.23 36.12 -18.28
CA ARG A 693 27.42 36.45 -17.45
C ARG A 693 28.64 35.65 -17.92
N PRO A 694 29.77 36.30 -18.16
CA PRO A 694 31.02 35.61 -18.52
C PRO A 694 31.56 34.87 -17.27
N LYS A 695 31.53 33.55 -17.28
CA LYS A 695 32.03 32.67 -16.20
C LYS A 695 33.27 31.89 -16.65
N TRP A 696 34.13 32.54 -17.49
CA TRP A 696 35.19 31.86 -18.19
C TRP A 696 36.19 31.13 -17.27
N PHE A 697 36.43 31.64 -16.06
CA PHE A 697 37.30 31.00 -15.08
C PHE A 697 36.70 29.67 -14.60
N PHE A 698 35.41 29.63 -14.31
CA PHE A 698 34.72 28.41 -13.92
C PHE A 698 34.66 27.41 -15.07
N TYR A 699 34.41 27.85 -16.27
CA TYR A 699 34.44 26.98 -17.44
C TYR A 699 35.81 26.40 -17.68
N LEU A 700 36.86 27.16 -17.52
CA LEU A 700 38.22 26.66 -17.66
C LEU A 700 38.56 25.63 -16.58
N ALA A 701 38.22 25.91 -15.31
CA ALA A 701 38.39 24.97 -14.21
C ALA A 701 37.57 23.69 -14.42
N TYR A 702 36.28 23.84 -14.77
CA TYR A 702 35.40 22.70 -15.09
C TYR A 702 35.98 21.89 -16.27
N TYR A 703 36.38 22.52 -17.34
CA TYR A 703 36.97 21.88 -18.50
C TYR A 703 38.26 21.10 -18.13
N LEU A 704 39.15 21.68 -17.32
CA LEU A 704 40.36 20.99 -16.87
C LEU A 704 40.04 19.73 -16.04
N VAL A 705 39.05 19.82 -15.13
CA VAL A 705 38.58 18.65 -14.37
C VAL A 705 38.02 17.58 -15.31
N LEU A 706 37.23 17.98 -16.30
CA LEU A 706 36.67 17.04 -17.29
C LEU A 706 37.78 16.40 -18.15
N ARG A 707 38.86 17.15 -18.47
CA ARG A 707 40.01 16.61 -19.20
C ARG A 707 40.80 15.59 -18.38
N VAL A 708 40.99 15.84 -17.10
CA VAL A 708 41.60 14.87 -16.18
C VAL A 708 40.74 13.62 -16.07
N ALA A 709 39.44 13.76 -15.84
CA ALA A 709 38.50 12.63 -15.80
C ALA A 709 38.51 11.83 -17.12
N ARG A 710 38.51 12.51 -18.26
CA ARG A 710 38.63 11.88 -19.59
C ARG A 710 39.96 11.13 -19.76
N LEU A 711 41.08 11.70 -19.31
CA LEU A 711 42.40 11.08 -19.38
C LEU A 711 42.43 9.79 -18.53
N MET A 712 41.92 9.86 -17.31
CA MET A 712 41.77 8.68 -16.45
C MET A 712 40.90 7.60 -17.11
N CYS A 713 39.76 7.97 -17.66
CA CYS A 713 38.86 7.03 -18.33
C CYS A 713 39.37 6.51 -19.68
N LYS A 714 40.37 7.15 -20.30
CA LYS A 714 41.06 6.58 -21.48
C LYS A 714 41.90 5.36 -21.11
N ILE A 715 42.41 5.31 -19.88
CA ILE A 715 43.21 4.18 -19.39
C ILE A 715 42.29 3.05 -18.95
N THR A 716 41.31 3.37 -18.13
CA THR A 716 40.26 2.47 -17.66
C THR A 716 39.03 3.31 -17.34
N PRO A 717 37.81 2.89 -17.76
CA PRO A 717 37.39 1.72 -18.54
C PRO A 717 37.64 1.82 -20.05
N GLY A 718 38.07 2.96 -20.55
CA GLY A 718 38.18 3.33 -21.95
C GLY A 718 37.19 4.43 -22.31
N PHE A 719 37.61 5.45 -23.12
CA PHE A 719 36.75 6.55 -23.54
C PHE A 719 36.91 6.84 -25.02
N ARG A 720 35.82 6.67 -25.81
CA ARG A 720 35.82 6.91 -27.24
C ARG A 720 34.79 7.98 -27.61
N VAL A 721 35.11 8.79 -28.61
CA VAL A 721 34.22 9.84 -29.11
C VAL A 721 34.30 9.81 -30.63
N ASP A 722 33.16 9.52 -31.28
CA ASP A 722 32.99 9.41 -32.72
C ASP A 722 32.02 10.49 -33.24
N GLY A 723 32.04 10.79 -34.53
CA GLY A 723 31.16 11.81 -35.15
C GLY A 723 31.51 13.24 -34.74
N ARG A 724 32.77 13.54 -34.48
CA ARG A 724 33.20 14.87 -33.99
C ARG A 724 32.96 15.99 -35.00
N GLU A 725 32.86 15.69 -36.27
CA GLU A 725 32.49 16.59 -37.36
C GLU A 725 31.06 17.14 -37.20
N HIS A 726 30.20 16.46 -36.48
CA HIS A 726 28.84 16.89 -36.19
C HIS A 726 28.70 17.77 -34.94
N ILE A 727 29.79 17.99 -34.19
CA ILE A 727 29.77 18.84 -32.99
C ILE A 727 29.58 20.30 -33.42
N PRO A 728 28.53 20.98 -32.91
CA PRO A 728 28.30 22.38 -33.27
C PRO A 728 29.42 23.27 -32.67
N ALA A 729 29.94 24.17 -33.51
CA ALA A 729 30.96 25.13 -33.05
C ALA A 729 30.35 26.26 -32.23
N THR A 730 29.11 26.68 -32.60
CA THR A 730 28.34 27.75 -31.96
C THR A 730 26.87 27.43 -31.97
N GLY A 731 26.08 28.05 -31.02
CA GLY A 731 24.64 27.98 -31.00
C GLY A 731 23.99 29.00 -31.99
N PRO A 732 22.65 28.99 -32.14
CA PRO A 732 21.74 28.13 -31.37
C PRO A 732 21.71 26.68 -31.89
N CYS A 733 21.70 25.72 -30.96
CA CYS A 733 21.63 24.30 -31.28
C CYS A 733 21.11 23.52 -30.07
N VAL A 734 20.43 22.40 -30.31
CA VAL A 734 20.01 21.45 -29.27
C VAL A 734 20.83 20.18 -29.39
N ILE A 735 21.62 19.83 -28.40
CA ILE A 735 22.28 18.52 -28.30
C ILE A 735 21.35 17.61 -27.52
N SER A 736 20.96 16.49 -28.14
CA SER A 736 19.91 15.61 -27.57
C SER A 736 20.41 14.18 -27.44
N PRO A 737 21.00 13.82 -26.29
CA PRO A 737 21.48 12.49 -26.00
C PRO A 737 20.42 11.59 -25.36
N ASN A 738 20.61 10.24 -25.47
CA ASN A 738 19.94 9.31 -24.56
C ASN A 738 20.46 9.46 -23.11
N HIS A 739 19.71 8.96 -22.13
CA HIS A 739 20.00 9.20 -20.72
C HIS A 739 20.15 7.91 -19.91
N GLN A 740 21.40 7.51 -19.63
CA GLN A 740 21.71 6.26 -18.92
C GLN A 740 22.11 6.46 -17.45
N SER A 741 22.78 7.59 -17.12
CA SER A 741 23.49 7.74 -15.86
C SER A 741 23.43 9.18 -15.33
N TYR A 742 23.68 9.35 -14.03
CA TYR A 742 23.97 10.65 -13.43
C TYR A 742 25.22 11.33 -14.02
N LEU A 743 26.07 10.56 -14.67
CA LEU A 743 27.32 11.01 -15.24
C LEU A 743 27.21 11.53 -16.68
N ASP A 744 26.08 11.27 -17.36
CA ASP A 744 25.93 11.61 -18.78
C ASP A 744 26.22 13.07 -19.11
N PRO A 745 25.74 14.10 -18.36
CA PRO A 745 26.04 15.50 -18.65
C PRO A 745 27.54 15.81 -18.56
N PHE A 746 28.24 15.17 -17.61
CA PHE A 746 29.65 15.38 -17.38
C PHE A 746 30.51 14.74 -18.49
N PHE A 747 30.22 13.50 -18.86
CA PHE A 747 30.96 12.80 -19.90
C PHE A 747 30.66 13.36 -21.30
N LEU A 748 29.41 13.80 -21.55
CA LEU A 748 29.09 14.55 -22.74
C LEU A 748 29.90 15.83 -22.84
N SER A 749 29.98 16.63 -21.76
CA SER A 749 30.80 17.83 -21.70
C SER A 749 32.29 17.49 -21.87
N ALA A 750 32.79 16.36 -21.34
CA ALA A 750 34.15 15.90 -21.53
C ALA A 750 34.50 15.50 -22.99
N ALA A 751 33.49 15.11 -23.77
CA ALA A 751 33.65 14.81 -25.21
C ALA A 751 33.87 16.05 -26.07
N LEU A 752 33.39 17.21 -25.63
CA LEU A 752 33.32 18.46 -26.40
C LEU A 752 34.60 19.30 -26.31
N PRO A 753 34.91 20.16 -27.30
CA PRO A 753 35.98 21.15 -27.22
C PRO A 753 35.62 22.31 -26.28
N PHE A 754 36.61 23.06 -25.79
CA PHE A 754 36.39 24.21 -24.91
C PHE A 754 35.50 25.27 -25.53
N SER A 755 35.66 25.50 -26.82
CA SER A 755 34.83 26.44 -27.61
C SER A 755 33.35 26.14 -27.58
N THR A 756 32.95 24.89 -27.37
CA THR A 756 31.56 24.43 -27.25
C THR A 756 31.12 24.37 -25.78
N VAL A 757 31.99 23.86 -24.89
CA VAL A 757 31.65 23.70 -23.46
C VAL A 757 31.21 25.00 -22.78
N HIS A 758 31.84 26.14 -23.10
CA HIS A 758 31.47 27.42 -22.49
C HIS A 758 30.10 27.98 -22.99
N GLN A 759 29.59 27.41 -24.07
CA GLN A 759 28.29 27.78 -24.64
C GLN A 759 27.17 26.89 -24.16
N LEU A 760 27.49 25.77 -23.50
CA LEU A 760 26.49 24.84 -23.02
C LEU A 760 25.62 25.42 -21.89
N PHE A 761 24.36 25.05 -21.90
CA PHE A 761 23.47 25.15 -20.76
C PHE A 761 22.56 23.94 -20.68
N PHE A 762 22.07 23.66 -19.47
CA PHE A 762 21.23 22.52 -19.16
C PHE A 762 19.94 22.99 -18.49
N VAL A 763 18.84 22.31 -18.73
CA VAL A 763 17.60 22.45 -17.96
C VAL A 763 17.38 21.12 -17.24
N GLY A 764 17.29 21.15 -15.91
CA GLY A 764 17.24 19.94 -15.09
C GLY A 764 16.45 20.09 -13.80
N ALA A 765 16.09 18.95 -13.21
CA ALA A 765 15.20 18.87 -12.06
C ALA A 765 15.77 19.52 -10.80
N THR A 766 14.96 20.33 -10.13
CA THR A 766 15.27 21.08 -8.91
C THR A 766 15.59 20.20 -7.70
N GLU A 767 15.11 18.97 -7.68
CA GLU A 767 15.29 18.04 -6.55
C GLU A 767 16.75 17.77 -6.19
N TYR A 768 17.68 17.86 -7.15
CA TYR A 768 19.11 17.64 -6.94
C TYR A 768 19.86 18.87 -6.42
N PHE A 769 19.21 20.05 -6.43
CA PHE A 769 19.85 21.33 -6.15
C PHE A 769 19.24 22.05 -4.95
N GLN A 770 18.90 21.31 -3.89
CA GLN A 770 18.23 21.86 -2.70
C GLN A 770 19.21 22.56 -1.73
N THR A 771 20.50 22.22 -1.74
CA THR A 771 21.49 22.85 -0.85
C THR A 771 22.04 24.16 -1.46
N PRO A 772 22.49 25.13 -0.64
CA PRO A 772 23.12 26.35 -1.15
C PRO A 772 24.34 26.07 -2.04
N PHE A 773 25.13 25.06 -1.70
CA PHE A 773 26.31 24.66 -2.47
C PHE A 773 25.90 24.04 -3.83
N SER A 774 24.93 23.14 -3.85
CA SER A 774 24.50 22.54 -5.12
C SER A 774 23.82 23.56 -6.05
N ARG A 775 23.07 24.52 -5.51
CA ARG A 775 22.53 25.66 -6.28
C ARG A 775 23.62 26.56 -6.85
N TRP A 776 24.63 26.88 -6.06
CA TRP A 776 25.79 27.64 -6.52
C TRP A 776 26.52 26.89 -7.65
N PHE A 777 26.76 25.59 -7.49
CA PHE A 777 27.38 24.74 -8.52
C PHE A 777 26.54 24.70 -9.80
N ALA A 778 25.23 24.44 -9.71
CA ALA A 778 24.32 24.45 -10.85
C ALA A 778 24.41 25.77 -11.66
N ARG A 779 24.33 26.91 -10.98
CA ARG A 779 24.50 28.22 -11.62
C ARG A 779 25.88 28.40 -12.27
N SER A 780 26.92 27.84 -11.69
CA SER A 780 28.28 27.94 -12.22
C SER A 780 28.50 27.19 -13.52
N VAL A 781 27.79 26.08 -13.73
CA VAL A 781 27.84 25.26 -14.96
C VAL A 781 26.68 25.54 -15.92
N ASN A 782 25.94 26.65 -15.76
CA ASN A 782 24.75 27.03 -16.53
C ASN A 782 23.65 25.96 -16.51
N LEU A 783 23.48 25.27 -15.42
CA LEU A 783 22.33 24.41 -15.22
C LEU A 783 21.20 25.24 -14.60
N ILE A 784 20.10 25.35 -15.32
CA ILE A 784 18.89 26.04 -14.90
C ILE A 784 18.03 25.00 -14.13
N PRO A 785 17.88 25.16 -12.80
CA PRO A 785 17.07 24.24 -12.02
C PRO A 785 15.60 24.57 -12.23
N VAL A 786 14.91 23.79 -13.04
CA VAL A 786 13.47 23.84 -13.27
C VAL A 786 12.94 22.44 -13.12
N ASP A 787 11.81 22.29 -12.46
CA ASP A 787 11.09 21.02 -12.43
C ASP A 787 10.26 20.89 -13.73
N PRO A 788 10.68 20.04 -14.68
CA PRO A 788 10.00 19.92 -15.95
C PRO A 788 8.62 19.27 -15.83
N ASP A 789 8.36 18.54 -14.73
CA ASP A 789 7.06 17.90 -14.50
C ASP A 789 6.09 18.83 -13.77
N ALA A 790 6.58 19.69 -12.88
CA ALA A 790 5.76 20.70 -12.20
C ALA A 790 5.60 22.00 -13.01
N ASN A 791 6.60 22.38 -13.81
CA ASN A 791 6.65 23.68 -14.52
C ASN A 791 7.22 23.54 -15.94
N LEU A 792 6.60 22.70 -16.75
CA LEU A 792 7.04 22.43 -18.13
C LEU A 792 7.15 23.71 -18.97
N VAL A 793 6.19 24.64 -18.85
CA VAL A 793 6.20 25.92 -19.57
C VAL A 793 7.46 26.71 -19.23
N ASN A 794 7.80 26.84 -17.95
CA ASN A 794 9.00 27.54 -17.50
C ASN A 794 10.28 26.85 -17.99
N ALA A 795 10.31 25.52 -18.05
CA ALA A 795 11.43 24.78 -18.60
C ALA A 795 11.62 25.04 -20.09
N MET A 796 10.52 25.04 -20.85
CA MET A 796 10.54 25.36 -22.30
C MET A 796 10.93 26.81 -22.56
N GLN A 797 10.44 27.76 -21.78
CA GLN A 797 10.81 29.18 -21.85
C GLN A 797 12.29 29.41 -21.50
N ALA A 798 12.80 28.72 -20.48
CA ALA A 798 14.23 28.77 -20.12
C ALA A 798 15.10 28.22 -21.25
N GLY A 799 14.70 27.10 -21.86
CA GLY A 799 15.35 26.54 -23.05
C GLY A 799 15.34 27.50 -24.21
N ALA A 800 14.20 28.13 -24.50
CA ALA A 800 14.04 29.12 -25.56
C ALA A 800 14.90 30.37 -25.32
N ALA A 801 14.96 30.87 -24.09
CA ALA A 801 15.77 32.03 -23.74
C ALA A 801 17.27 31.77 -23.96
N GLY A 802 17.78 30.60 -23.61
CA GLY A 802 19.18 30.23 -23.87
C GLY A 802 19.50 30.11 -25.37
N LEU A 803 18.62 29.51 -26.14
CA LEU A 803 18.78 29.39 -27.59
C LEU A 803 18.75 30.78 -28.29
N ARG A 804 17.90 31.70 -27.84
CA ARG A 804 17.85 33.09 -28.39
C ARG A 804 19.12 33.89 -28.14
N VAL A 805 19.88 33.57 -27.09
CA VAL A 805 21.18 34.20 -26.84
C VAL A 805 22.34 33.38 -27.43
N ASN A 806 22.06 32.61 -28.47
CA ASN A 806 23.04 31.79 -29.22
C ASN A 806 23.81 30.78 -28.36
N LYS A 807 23.18 30.22 -27.30
CA LYS A 807 23.73 29.14 -26.50
C LYS A 807 23.35 27.78 -27.06
N ILE A 808 24.01 26.72 -26.59
CA ILE A 808 23.78 25.34 -26.96
C ILE A 808 23.03 24.66 -25.82
N LEU A 809 21.80 24.26 -26.06
CA LEU A 809 20.98 23.53 -25.09
C LEU A 809 21.34 22.04 -25.11
N VAL A 810 21.63 21.47 -23.94
CA VAL A 810 21.67 20.02 -23.78
C VAL A 810 20.34 19.59 -23.16
N LEU A 811 19.58 18.82 -23.90
CA LEU A 811 18.24 18.36 -23.49
C LEU A 811 18.13 16.85 -23.68
N PHE A 812 17.91 16.13 -22.58
CA PHE A 812 17.67 14.71 -22.60
C PHE A 812 16.21 14.43 -22.98
N PRO A 813 15.94 13.93 -24.21
CA PRO A 813 14.58 13.84 -24.70
C PRO A 813 13.73 12.75 -24.06
N GLU A 814 14.37 11.80 -23.35
CA GLU A 814 13.69 10.77 -22.56
C GLU A 814 13.00 11.37 -21.33
N GLY A 815 13.47 12.53 -20.83
CA GLY A 815 12.95 13.18 -19.62
C GLY A 815 13.42 12.54 -18.32
N GLU A 816 13.92 11.32 -18.36
CA GLU A 816 14.42 10.57 -17.20
C GLU A 816 15.50 9.57 -17.60
N ARG A 817 16.29 9.10 -16.62
CA ARG A 817 17.35 8.13 -16.88
C ARG A 817 16.78 6.73 -17.13
N SER A 818 17.38 6.01 -18.05
CA SER A 818 17.08 4.62 -18.35
C SER A 818 17.32 3.72 -17.14
N ILE A 819 16.46 2.72 -16.95
CA ILE A 819 16.50 1.76 -15.84
C ILE A 819 17.23 0.48 -16.21
N ASP A 820 17.12 0.09 -17.48
CA ASP A 820 17.71 -1.10 -18.08
C ASP A 820 18.92 -0.80 -18.97
N GLY A 821 19.22 0.49 -19.15
CA GLY A 821 20.27 0.97 -20.04
C GLY A 821 19.82 1.10 -21.50
N ASP A 822 18.57 0.80 -21.83
CA ASP A 822 18.03 0.91 -23.19
C ASP A 822 17.40 2.28 -23.47
N LEU A 823 17.23 2.59 -24.77
CA LEU A 823 16.63 3.84 -25.22
C LEU A 823 15.12 3.85 -24.95
N LYS A 824 14.64 4.83 -24.20
CA LYS A 824 13.23 5.02 -23.86
C LYS A 824 12.44 5.77 -24.95
N LYS A 825 11.13 5.95 -24.69
CA LYS A 825 10.27 6.80 -25.50
C LYS A 825 10.72 8.27 -25.34
N LEU A 826 10.89 8.98 -26.48
CA LEU A 826 11.29 10.38 -26.47
C LEU A 826 10.09 11.32 -26.36
N ARG A 827 10.27 12.43 -25.64
CA ARG A 827 9.29 13.53 -25.51
C ARG A 827 9.49 14.56 -26.63
N LYS A 828 8.44 15.28 -27.01
CA LYS A 828 8.41 16.23 -28.14
C LYS A 828 9.18 17.54 -27.89
N GLY A 829 9.63 17.84 -26.67
CA GLY A 829 10.20 19.14 -26.27
C GLY A 829 11.38 19.63 -27.13
N ALA A 830 12.31 18.73 -27.48
CA ALA A 830 13.42 19.07 -28.36
C ALA A 830 12.95 19.49 -29.76
N SER A 831 11.98 18.77 -30.32
CA SER A 831 11.41 19.04 -31.66
C SER A 831 10.64 20.36 -31.70
N ILE A 832 9.92 20.70 -30.64
CA ILE A 832 9.18 21.97 -30.51
C ILE A 832 10.17 23.14 -30.46
N LEU A 833 11.20 23.09 -29.59
CA LEU A 833 12.20 24.14 -29.49
C LEU A 833 12.94 24.33 -30.82
N SER A 834 13.31 23.23 -31.48
CA SER A 834 13.95 23.25 -32.78
C SER A 834 13.12 23.97 -33.83
N ALA A 835 11.84 23.61 -33.93
CA ALA A 835 10.93 24.12 -34.96
C ALA A 835 10.57 25.62 -34.82
N HIS A 836 10.51 26.09 -33.56
CA HIS A 836 10.10 27.46 -33.26
C HIS A 836 11.27 28.45 -33.16
N LEU A 837 12.50 27.98 -32.99
CA LEU A 837 13.68 28.79 -32.78
C LEU A 837 14.75 28.57 -33.87
N ASP A 838 14.40 27.84 -34.92
CA ASP A 838 15.32 27.47 -36.03
C ASP A 838 16.66 26.90 -35.53
N ALA A 839 16.61 26.15 -34.41
CA ALA A 839 17.79 25.55 -33.77
C ALA A 839 17.90 24.08 -34.18
N PRO A 840 18.93 23.67 -34.94
CA PRO A 840 19.09 22.25 -35.30
C PRO A 840 19.30 21.35 -34.08
N ILE A 841 18.81 20.09 -34.16
CA ILE A 841 19.00 19.07 -33.13
C ILE A 841 20.14 18.16 -33.56
N VAL A 842 21.14 18.00 -32.71
CA VAL A 842 22.22 17.01 -32.88
C VAL A 842 21.89 15.80 -32.01
N PRO A 843 21.52 14.64 -32.62
CA PRO A 843 21.33 13.41 -31.90
C PRO A 843 22.66 12.89 -31.36
N VAL A 844 22.67 12.38 -30.14
CA VAL A 844 23.87 11.82 -29.52
C VAL A 844 23.55 10.46 -28.88
N ALA A 845 24.37 9.47 -29.14
CA ALA A 845 24.31 8.17 -28.44
C ALA A 845 25.42 8.10 -27.38
N ILE A 846 25.01 7.73 -26.16
CA ILE A 846 25.91 7.50 -25.01
C ILE A 846 25.76 6.06 -24.56
N ASP A 847 26.86 5.32 -24.40
CA ASP A 847 26.88 3.97 -23.86
C ASP A 847 28.06 3.75 -22.89
N GLY A 848 27.92 2.76 -21.97
CA GLY A 848 28.92 2.40 -20.97
C GLY A 848 28.85 3.17 -19.65
N LEU A 849 27.99 4.19 -19.54
CA LEU A 849 27.79 4.95 -18.28
C LEU A 849 26.74 4.29 -17.37
N TYR A 850 25.88 3.46 -17.91
CA TYR A 850 24.90 2.71 -17.15
C TYR A 850 25.55 1.81 -16.08
N ASP A 851 26.63 1.12 -16.41
CA ASP A 851 27.34 0.22 -15.49
C ASP A 851 28.06 0.95 -14.36
N LEU A 852 28.39 2.24 -14.55
CA LEU A 852 29.07 3.06 -13.55
C LEU A 852 28.11 3.60 -12.49
N TRP A 853 27.02 4.22 -12.89
CA TRP A 853 26.06 4.80 -11.94
C TRP A 853 24.64 4.81 -12.50
N PRO A 854 23.99 3.64 -12.55
CA PRO A 854 22.63 3.54 -13.02
C PRO A 854 21.64 4.16 -12.01
N ARG A 855 20.46 4.45 -12.48
CA ARG A 855 19.34 4.90 -11.64
C ARG A 855 19.05 3.87 -10.55
N GLY A 856 18.84 4.33 -9.31
CA GLY A 856 18.44 3.47 -8.18
C GLY A 856 19.53 2.57 -7.60
N ARG A 857 20.78 2.63 -8.12
CA ARG A 857 21.91 1.84 -7.60
C ARG A 857 23.04 2.74 -7.10
N PRO A 858 23.85 2.30 -6.14
CA PRO A 858 25.05 3.01 -5.72
C PRO A 858 26.09 3.03 -6.85
N PHE A 859 27.02 4.00 -6.77
CA PHE A 859 28.13 4.09 -7.72
C PHE A 859 29.00 2.84 -7.70
N ASN A 860 29.26 2.27 -8.89
CA ASN A 860 30.02 1.04 -9.06
C ASN A 860 31.50 1.32 -9.33
N TRP A 861 32.29 1.42 -8.27
CA TRP A 861 33.74 1.64 -8.36
C TRP A 861 34.49 0.57 -9.15
N ARG A 862 33.98 -0.69 -9.15
CA ARG A 862 34.64 -1.79 -9.88
C ARG A 862 34.50 -1.63 -11.39
N ALA A 863 33.38 -1.13 -11.87
CA ALA A 863 33.15 -0.87 -13.28
C ALA A 863 34.10 0.23 -13.82
N LEU A 864 34.45 1.24 -13.00
CA LEU A 864 35.38 2.30 -13.37
C LEU A 864 36.78 1.76 -13.73
N PHE A 865 37.17 0.63 -13.11
CA PHE A 865 38.50 0.00 -13.36
C PHE A 865 38.39 -1.21 -14.30
N SER A 866 37.24 -1.48 -14.88
CA SER A 866 36.99 -2.58 -15.82
C SER A 866 37.07 -2.08 -17.26
N ARG A 867 37.79 -2.81 -18.12
CA ARG A 867 37.84 -2.55 -19.57
C ARG A 867 36.73 -3.27 -20.36
N ARG A 868 35.82 -3.97 -19.69
CA ARG A 868 34.76 -4.75 -20.35
C ARG A 868 33.76 -3.87 -21.10
N HIS A 869 33.43 -2.71 -20.57
CA HIS A 869 32.46 -1.80 -21.17
C HIS A 869 33.05 -0.39 -21.27
N PRO A 870 33.70 -0.03 -22.39
CA PRO A 870 34.24 1.30 -22.59
C PRO A 870 33.12 2.33 -22.75
N ILE A 871 33.34 3.54 -22.23
CA ILE A 871 32.45 4.67 -22.43
C ILE A 871 32.56 5.12 -23.88
N ARG A 872 31.44 5.12 -24.60
CA ARG A 872 31.33 5.54 -26.00
C ARG A 872 30.34 6.68 -26.14
N ILE A 873 30.71 7.72 -26.87
CA ILE A 873 29.84 8.85 -27.21
C ILE A 873 29.95 9.09 -28.71
N GLN A 874 28.81 9.09 -29.42
CA GLN A 874 28.77 9.32 -30.85
C GLN A 874 27.79 10.45 -31.15
N PHE A 875 28.24 11.42 -31.93
CA PHE A 875 27.42 12.51 -32.44
C PHE A 875 26.94 12.19 -33.85
N GLY A 876 25.64 12.35 -34.10
CA GLY A 876 25.02 12.17 -35.41
C GLY A 876 24.82 13.49 -36.14
N PRO A 877 24.43 13.42 -37.42
CA PRO A 877 24.17 14.60 -38.24
C PRO A 877 23.01 15.42 -37.68
N ALA A 878 23.10 16.73 -37.80
CA ALA A 878 22.08 17.65 -37.32
C ALA A 878 20.73 17.47 -38.05
N LEU A 879 19.64 17.49 -37.32
CA LEU A 879 18.27 17.40 -37.80
C LEU A 879 17.59 18.76 -37.68
N THR A 880 16.78 19.15 -38.67
CA THR A 880 15.91 20.31 -38.62
C THR A 880 14.47 19.87 -38.59
N VAL A 881 13.66 20.44 -37.70
CA VAL A 881 12.25 20.11 -37.56
C VAL A 881 11.39 21.26 -38.11
N ARG A 882 10.41 20.94 -38.95
CA ARG A 882 9.46 21.94 -39.45
C ARG A 882 8.37 22.17 -38.38
N ARG A 883 7.81 23.41 -38.38
CA ARG A 883 6.66 23.70 -37.51
C ARG A 883 5.50 22.76 -37.82
N GLY A 884 4.84 22.25 -36.78
CA GLY A 884 3.76 21.28 -36.90
C GLY A 884 4.23 19.81 -37.00
N ALA A 885 5.45 19.55 -37.46
CA ALA A 885 5.99 18.17 -37.63
C ALA A 885 6.74 17.66 -36.39
N TYR A 886 6.20 17.88 -35.20
CA TYR A 886 6.90 17.55 -33.95
C TYR A 886 6.99 16.05 -33.70
N VAL A 887 5.98 15.29 -34.09
CA VAL A 887 5.95 13.82 -33.94
C VAL A 887 6.98 13.19 -34.85
N GLU A 888 7.00 13.59 -36.13
CA GLU A 888 7.96 13.13 -37.13
C GLU A 888 9.39 13.53 -36.73
N GLY A 889 9.58 14.78 -36.28
CA GLY A 889 10.87 15.24 -35.79
C GLY A 889 11.38 14.45 -34.59
N THR A 890 10.49 14.08 -33.68
CA THR A 890 10.83 13.25 -32.50
C THR A 890 11.14 11.81 -32.92
N ALA A 891 10.41 11.26 -33.89
CA ALA A 891 10.70 9.95 -34.45
C ALA A 891 12.07 9.92 -35.16
N ALA A 892 12.37 10.92 -35.97
CA ALA A 892 13.67 11.06 -36.65
C ALA A 892 14.83 11.20 -35.64
N LEU A 893 14.63 11.95 -34.54
CA LEU A 893 15.60 12.07 -33.46
C LEU A 893 15.84 10.69 -32.80
N ARG A 894 14.77 9.95 -32.54
CA ARG A 894 14.86 8.63 -31.94
C ARG A 894 15.62 7.65 -32.84
N ASP A 895 15.30 7.63 -34.12
CA ASP A 895 15.94 6.77 -35.12
C ASP A 895 17.43 7.14 -35.27
N GLY A 896 17.77 8.43 -35.26
CA GLY A 896 19.15 8.91 -35.27
C GLY A 896 19.94 8.43 -34.06
N ILE A 897 19.37 8.50 -32.85
CA ILE A 897 20.01 7.98 -31.64
C ILE A 897 20.10 6.44 -31.72
N ALA A 898 19.01 5.73 -32.05
CA ALA A 898 18.95 4.28 -32.08
C ALA A 898 19.93 3.67 -33.08
N THR A 899 20.12 4.28 -34.24
CA THR A 899 21.06 3.83 -35.28
C THR A 899 22.50 3.85 -34.78
N MET A 900 22.87 4.79 -33.94
CA MET A 900 24.20 4.88 -33.33
C MET A 900 24.31 3.97 -32.07
N PHE A 901 23.27 3.92 -31.26
CA PHE A 901 23.27 3.25 -29.98
C PHE A 901 23.22 1.72 -30.07
N THR A 902 22.39 1.18 -30.98
CA THR A 902 22.23 -0.28 -31.13
C THR A 902 23.53 -1.02 -31.49
N PRO A 903 24.36 -0.54 -32.41
CA PRO A 903 25.66 -1.17 -32.67
C PRO A 903 26.61 -1.11 -31.47
N MET A 904 26.63 0.02 -30.72
CA MET A 904 27.48 0.15 -29.52
C MET A 904 27.19 -0.93 -28.49
N ARG A 905 25.92 -1.26 -28.28
CA ARG A 905 25.48 -2.30 -27.33
C ARG A 905 25.82 -3.71 -27.79
N ARG A 906 25.82 -3.97 -29.09
CA ARG A 906 26.16 -5.31 -29.65
C ARG A 906 27.65 -5.62 -29.57
N ASP A 907 28.49 -4.59 -29.64
CA ASP A 907 29.95 -4.70 -29.56
C ASP A 907 30.48 -4.68 -28.13
N ALA A 908 29.63 -4.56 -27.14
CA ALA A 908 29.93 -4.56 -25.71
C ALA A 908 29.67 -5.93 -25.10
#